data_59696846ed54ba1ad9f220341bf69889
#
_entry.id   59696846ed54ba1ad9f220341bf69889
#
_cell.length_a   1.000
_cell.length_b   1.000
_cell.length_c   1.000
_cell.angle_alpha   90.00
_cell.angle_beta   90.00
_cell.angle_gamma   90.00
#
_symmetry.space_group_name_H-M   'P 1'
#
loop_
_entity.id
_entity.type
_entity.pdbx_description
1 polymer ?
#
loop_
_entity_poly.entity_id
_entity_poly.type
_entity_poly.pdbx_seq_one_letter_code
_entity_poly.pdbx_strand_id
1 'polypeptide(L)'
;MRPLTRSPGPLVGRREETGSIDELIADARESRGGVLVLRGEAGIGKSALLDHAREAASGFRVLHASGSQFESELPYAALHQLCRPLCVPSPGRLADLAPQHQEVLRVAFGLAGGPPDFFHVGLATLELLSAAARERPLLCVVDDIQWADAASSKALTFIARRISAEPIALVFASRRSGAVSQLDELPGLDIDRLGDSDARALLSAKIRGALDDQVRERIMAEARGNPLALLQLPRADGFALPDTSSAPTRIERSFQERLAELHPDARLLLTIASADPTGDPDLLWPAARRMAIDLAATSAAVTATGLAEFATRVRFCHPLARSAVYLAADAAQRRTAHRVLAEVTDPVVAPDRQAWHRARASTGPREDVAAELERSASRARSRGGVVAAAAFIERAAELSLAPGKRIERTLAAVAAHLDAGSPDTAATLVSTVQNTPLDEHQHAQVDLLRGQIAFVRQNEADGSMFMVRAGQRLATLDPERSRECFVDALEMSLLVGRSGDVLDTVLVAASAAASASAAARPPDILDALSLLNAHGHQAAAPLLRSALHGTDSPMWTRRPALALIVAAELWDSDTHGTVVDWLMKTGRASGSPLVLRLGLAQLASRAALTGDLARAMAAIAEEEAIADATGGPPVSYPRLHLAAMRGRRREATELFEKVAATASPDGAGQLADLHHATAVLNNGLTDYRAALAAARLAAAYDGLGRPGMVLPELVEAAVRCGNTAEAALALESLTRRAQAAGTPLGLGLAAYARGLVTGVEDHYREALEHLRDTPLLPYHARAHLLYGEWLRREGRRKDSREHLRTAHQLLAGAGLEAFAGRAADELRATGEKTGSPSGHAYDQLTMQEVHIARLVATGATSNEVAARLFLSPRTVEAHLRNIFRKLGISSRRQLKNQPHLLTDQAS
;
A
#
# COMPACT_ATOMS: atom_id res chain seq x y z
N MET A 1 48.78 16.06 6.25
CA MET A 1 48.27 17.45 6.30
C MET A 1 46.75 17.36 6.59
N ARG A 2 46.29 17.91 7.71
CA ARG A 2 44.87 17.99 8.07
C ARG A 2 44.18 18.91 7.04
N PRO A 3 43.01 18.55 6.50
CA PRO A 3 42.23 19.48 5.72
C PRO A 3 41.75 20.61 6.65
N LEU A 4 41.97 21.83 6.22
CA LEU A 4 41.45 23.04 6.85
C LEU A 4 39.92 23.02 6.68
N THR A 5 39.21 22.51 7.69
CA THR A 5 37.78 22.70 7.83
C THR A 5 37.53 24.18 8.15
N ARG A 6 37.22 24.97 7.12
CA ARG A 6 36.60 26.27 7.33
C ARG A 6 35.18 26.01 7.82
N SER A 7 34.86 26.42 9.03
CA SER A 7 33.48 26.55 9.48
C SER A 7 32.73 27.44 8.49
N PRO A 8 31.67 26.98 7.81
CA PRO A 8 30.82 27.86 7.06
C PRO A 8 30.15 28.83 8.05
N GLY A 9 30.20 30.12 7.74
CA GLY A 9 29.45 31.12 8.51
C GLY A 9 27.94 30.86 8.45
N PRO A 10 27.15 31.53 9.28
CA PRO A 10 25.69 31.33 9.32
C PRO A 10 25.08 31.49 7.93
N LEU A 11 24.13 30.59 7.58
CA LEU A 11 23.46 30.62 6.29
C LEU A 11 22.65 31.91 6.15
N VAL A 12 23.02 32.74 5.16
CA VAL A 12 22.41 34.05 4.96
C VAL A 12 20.96 33.89 4.53
N GLY A 13 20.02 34.57 5.24
CA GLY A 13 18.61 34.61 4.90
C GLY A 13 17.87 33.28 5.13
N ARG A 14 18.36 32.38 6.00
CA ARG A 14 17.79 31.04 6.25
C ARG A 14 17.51 30.75 7.72
N ARG A 15 17.06 31.78 8.46
CA ARG A 15 16.87 31.66 9.92
C ARG A 15 15.71 30.75 10.28
N GLU A 16 14.58 30.81 9.56
CA GLU A 16 13.41 29.98 9.80
C GLU A 16 13.72 28.54 9.48
N GLU A 17 14.35 28.30 8.33
CA GLU A 17 14.70 26.96 7.88
C GLU A 17 15.73 26.29 8.80
N THR A 18 16.76 27.02 9.23
CA THR A 18 17.75 26.50 10.18
C THR A 18 17.12 26.28 11.55
N GLY A 19 16.21 27.17 11.99
CA GLY A 19 15.47 27.00 13.24
C GLY A 19 14.63 25.73 13.26
N SER A 20 13.89 25.43 12.20
CA SER A 20 13.09 24.20 12.08
C SER A 20 13.96 22.95 12.08
N ILE A 21 15.15 22.99 11.45
CA ILE A 21 16.11 21.87 11.49
C ILE A 21 16.68 21.69 12.90
N ASP A 22 17.06 22.78 13.55
CA ASP A 22 17.62 22.74 14.91
C ASP A 22 16.60 22.21 15.92
N GLU A 23 15.31 22.58 15.79
CA GLU A 23 14.21 22.07 16.59
C GLU A 23 14.01 20.55 16.37
N LEU A 24 13.98 20.08 15.12
CA LEU A 24 13.91 18.66 14.79
C LEU A 24 15.05 17.86 15.43
N ILE A 25 16.28 18.39 15.40
CA ILE A 25 17.46 17.74 15.99
C ILE A 25 17.36 17.75 17.53
N ALA A 26 16.88 18.84 18.13
CA ALA A 26 16.65 18.93 19.56
C ALA A 26 15.60 17.92 20.04
N ASP A 27 14.50 17.83 19.33
CA ASP A 27 13.44 16.85 19.61
C ASP A 27 13.94 15.41 19.51
N ALA A 28 14.69 15.08 18.45
CA ALA A 28 15.28 13.75 18.31
C ALA A 28 16.27 13.43 19.44
N ARG A 29 17.00 14.43 19.95
CA ARG A 29 17.90 14.25 21.11
C ARG A 29 17.13 13.90 22.38
N GLU A 30 15.90 14.39 22.53
CA GLU A 30 14.97 14.04 23.60
C GLU A 30 14.11 12.79 23.31
N SER A 31 14.46 12.05 22.26
CA SER A 31 13.75 10.84 21.82
C SER A 31 12.34 11.11 21.28
N ARG A 32 12.12 12.29 20.77
CA ARG A 32 10.97 12.67 19.97
C ARG A 32 11.43 12.74 18.53
N GLY A 33 11.36 11.63 17.82
CA GLY A 33 11.78 11.58 16.43
C GLY A 33 10.83 12.32 15.50
N GLY A 34 11.37 12.78 14.39
CA GLY A 34 10.59 13.53 13.43
C GLY A 34 11.17 13.49 12.03
N VAL A 35 10.40 14.02 11.10
CA VAL A 35 10.75 14.11 9.69
C VAL A 35 10.54 15.53 9.19
N LEU A 36 11.41 15.98 8.29
CA LEU A 36 11.29 17.27 7.60
C LEU A 36 11.64 17.10 6.12
N VAL A 37 10.76 17.57 5.23
CA VAL A 37 10.97 17.58 3.78
C VAL A 37 11.30 18.99 3.31
N LEU A 38 12.53 19.23 2.86
CA LEU A 38 12.96 20.49 2.28
C LEU A 38 12.59 20.53 0.79
N ARG A 39 11.60 21.34 0.41
CA ARG A 39 11.14 21.49 -0.97
C ARG A 39 11.62 22.78 -1.58
N GLY A 40 12.14 22.75 -2.79
CA GLY A 40 12.59 23.99 -3.45
C GLY A 40 13.22 23.78 -4.81
N GLU A 41 13.42 24.90 -5.53
CA GLU A 41 14.05 24.89 -6.86
C GLU A 41 15.50 24.36 -6.83
N ALA A 42 16.02 23.99 -7.99
CA ALA A 42 17.44 23.65 -8.12
C ALA A 42 18.32 24.87 -7.76
N GLY A 43 19.39 24.63 -6.96
CA GLY A 43 20.30 25.69 -6.56
C GLY A 43 19.79 26.63 -5.46
N ILE A 44 18.61 26.38 -4.87
CA ILE A 44 18.01 27.25 -3.86
C ILE A 44 18.69 27.17 -2.47
N GLY A 45 19.57 26.18 -2.27
CA GLY A 45 20.32 26.03 -1.03
C GLY A 45 19.91 24.83 -0.17
N LYS A 46 19.12 23.85 -0.67
CA LYS A 46 18.73 22.64 0.07
C LYS A 46 19.92 21.87 0.64
N SER A 47 20.93 21.59 -0.18
CA SER A 47 22.13 20.87 0.27
C SER A 47 22.91 21.63 1.34
N ALA A 48 22.91 22.97 1.31
CA ALA A 48 23.51 23.79 2.37
C ALA A 48 22.75 23.66 3.71
N LEU A 49 21.41 23.53 3.66
CA LEU A 49 20.59 23.26 4.85
C LEU A 49 20.83 21.82 5.37
N LEU A 50 21.03 20.85 4.48
CA LEU A 50 21.43 19.48 4.88
C LEU A 50 22.83 19.45 5.54
N ASP A 51 23.75 20.29 5.07
CA ASP A 51 25.08 20.44 5.71
C ASP A 51 24.93 21.11 7.09
N HIS A 52 24.09 22.16 7.22
CA HIS A 52 23.74 22.73 8.51
C HIS A 52 23.17 21.66 9.48
N ALA A 53 22.23 20.83 9.00
CA ALA A 53 21.69 19.73 9.82
C ALA A 53 22.80 18.77 10.33
N ARG A 54 23.80 18.46 9.49
CA ARG A 54 24.93 17.61 9.88
C ARG A 54 25.80 18.26 10.95
N GLU A 55 26.05 19.57 10.84
CA GLU A 55 26.85 20.35 11.81
C GLU A 55 26.11 20.51 13.14
N ALA A 56 24.80 20.80 13.10
CA ALA A 56 23.97 20.95 14.30
C ALA A 56 23.77 19.61 15.05
N ALA A 57 23.85 18.48 14.36
CA ALA A 57 23.70 17.14 14.91
C ALA A 57 24.94 16.64 15.68
N SER A 58 25.61 17.54 16.42
CA SER A 58 26.70 17.13 17.30
C SER A 58 26.25 16.07 18.29
N GLY A 59 26.97 14.95 18.37
CA GLY A 59 26.58 13.82 19.19
C GLY A 59 25.69 12.77 18.50
N PHE A 60 25.21 13.02 17.28
CA PHE A 60 24.45 12.06 16.48
C PHE A 60 25.37 11.16 15.63
N ARG A 61 24.85 10.00 15.26
CA ARG A 61 25.38 9.23 14.13
C ARG A 61 24.66 9.72 12.87
N VAL A 62 25.42 10.20 11.90
CA VAL A 62 24.88 10.72 10.63
C VAL A 62 24.88 9.61 9.58
N LEU A 63 23.73 9.30 9.02
CA LEU A 63 23.51 8.42 7.88
C LEU A 63 23.13 9.29 6.68
N HIS A 64 23.66 8.96 5.51
CA HIS A 64 23.43 9.75 4.32
C HIS A 64 23.13 8.87 3.10
N ALA A 65 22.13 9.28 2.33
CA ALA A 65 21.85 8.78 1.00
C ALA A 65 21.58 9.95 0.06
N SER A 66 21.86 9.75 -1.22
CA SER A 66 21.55 10.73 -2.28
C SER A 66 20.90 10.01 -3.44
N GLY A 67 19.74 10.47 -3.87
CA GLY A 67 19.08 9.99 -5.06
C GLY A 67 19.92 10.31 -6.31
N SER A 68 19.99 9.36 -7.23
CA SER A 68 20.65 9.52 -8.53
C SER A 68 19.71 9.10 -9.63
N GLN A 69 19.52 9.95 -10.63
CA GLN A 69 18.65 9.65 -11.77
C GLN A 69 18.97 8.31 -12.45
N PHE A 70 20.21 7.84 -12.35
CA PHE A 70 20.68 6.61 -12.95
C PHE A 70 20.54 5.39 -12.04
N GLU A 71 20.42 5.60 -10.73
CA GLU A 71 20.16 4.56 -9.73
C GLU A 71 18.66 4.43 -9.41
N SER A 72 17.83 5.31 -9.96
CA SER A 72 16.36 5.27 -9.78
C SER A 72 15.73 3.96 -10.27
N GLU A 73 16.41 3.23 -11.13
CA GLU A 73 16.03 1.91 -11.62
C GLU A 73 16.59 0.74 -10.79
N LEU A 74 17.49 0.99 -9.83
CA LEU A 74 18.09 -0.05 -8.97
C LEU A 74 17.34 -0.16 -7.65
N PRO A 75 16.57 -1.25 -7.41
CA PRO A 75 15.75 -1.36 -6.21
C PRO A 75 16.58 -1.28 -4.94
N TYR A 76 16.09 -0.54 -3.97
CA TYR A 76 16.71 -0.34 -2.66
C TYR A 76 18.12 0.29 -2.70
N ALA A 77 18.54 0.93 -3.80
CA ALA A 77 19.87 1.53 -3.90
C ALA A 77 20.05 2.65 -2.87
N ALA A 78 19.11 3.59 -2.77
CA ALA A 78 19.18 4.68 -1.80
C ALA A 78 19.05 4.16 -0.35
N LEU A 79 18.22 3.17 -0.11
CA LEU A 79 18.08 2.53 1.21
C LEU A 79 19.37 1.80 1.63
N HIS A 80 19.97 1.04 0.71
CA HIS A 80 21.25 0.38 0.94
C HIS A 80 22.35 1.39 1.25
N GLN A 81 22.41 2.51 0.49
CA GLN A 81 23.36 3.59 0.74
C GLN A 81 23.21 4.16 2.15
N LEU A 82 21.96 4.39 2.61
CA LEU A 82 21.66 4.88 3.96
C LEU A 82 22.08 3.88 5.04
N CYS A 83 21.75 2.59 4.87
CA CYS A 83 21.96 1.56 5.88
C CYS A 83 23.37 0.97 5.89
N ARG A 84 24.15 1.11 4.81
CA ARG A 84 25.50 0.54 4.68
C ARG A 84 26.41 0.81 5.88
N PRO A 85 26.46 2.03 6.47
CA PRO A 85 27.31 2.28 7.65
C PRO A 85 26.92 1.47 8.90
N LEU A 86 25.69 0.94 8.94
CA LEU A 86 25.20 0.08 10.03
C LEU A 86 25.45 -1.41 9.78
N CYS A 87 25.66 -1.78 8.51
CA CYS A 87 25.85 -3.17 8.09
C CYS A 87 27.33 -3.61 8.03
N VAL A 88 28.27 -2.66 8.05
CA VAL A 88 29.73 -2.92 7.93
C VAL A 88 30.45 -2.26 9.11
N PRO A 89 31.41 -2.92 9.82
CA PRO A 89 32.04 -4.20 9.52
C PRO A 89 31.22 -5.42 9.98
N SER A 90 31.42 -6.56 9.30
CA SER A 90 30.78 -7.85 9.61
C SER A 90 31.27 -8.46 10.95
N PRO A 91 30.40 -9.01 11.80
CA PRO A 91 28.97 -9.20 11.60
C PRO A 91 28.13 -8.01 12.07
N GLY A 92 28.12 -6.89 11.37
CA GLY A 92 27.43 -5.68 11.79
C GLY A 92 26.05 -5.91 12.44
N ARG A 93 25.36 -4.82 12.75
CA ARG A 93 24.04 -4.82 13.46
C ARG A 93 22.94 -5.62 12.79
N LEU A 94 23.12 -6.06 11.55
CA LEU A 94 22.25 -7.04 10.92
C LEU A 94 22.13 -8.33 11.75
N ALA A 95 23.17 -8.75 12.44
CA ALA A 95 23.14 -9.95 13.29
C ALA A 95 22.29 -9.79 14.56
N ASP A 96 22.00 -8.56 14.95
CA ASP A 96 21.21 -8.27 16.17
C ASP A 96 19.69 -8.24 15.89
N LEU A 97 19.29 -8.26 14.60
CA LEU A 97 17.88 -8.27 14.18
C LEU A 97 17.28 -9.68 14.32
N ALA A 98 15.95 -9.75 14.32
CA ALA A 98 15.25 -11.01 14.17
C ALA A 98 15.70 -11.75 12.89
N PRO A 99 15.89 -13.10 12.89
CA PRO A 99 16.42 -13.84 11.74
C PRO A 99 15.68 -13.58 10.43
N GLN A 100 14.35 -13.43 10.50
CA GLN A 100 13.50 -13.07 9.36
C GLN A 100 13.83 -11.68 8.78
N HIS A 101 14.13 -10.68 9.62
CA HIS A 101 14.48 -9.33 9.20
C HIS A 101 15.92 -9.26 8.66
N GLN A 102 16.82 -10.07 9.20
CA GLN A 102 18.16 -10.21 8.63
C GLN A 102 18.09 -10.69 7.18
N GLU A 103 17.33 -11.77 6.94
CA GLU A 103 17.20 -12.35 5.60
C GLU A 103 16.54 -11.38 4.61
N VAL A 104 15.49 -10.69 5.02
CA VAL A 104 14.82 -9.67 4.21
C VAL A 104 15.77 -8.56 3.76
N LEU A 105 16.60 -8.02 4.66
CA LEU A 105 17.59 -7.00 4.31
C LEU A 105 18.73 -7.57 3.45
N ARG A 106 19.14 -8.81 3.67
CA ARG A 106 20.14 -9.48 2.82
C ARG A 106 19.63 -9.64 1.39
N VAL A 107 18.37 -10.03 1.24
CA VAL A 107 17.71 -10.13 -0.07
C VAL A 107 17.59 -8.74 -0.72
N ALA A 108 17.10 -7.74 0.00
CA ALA A 108 16.94 -6.37 -0.51
C ALA A 108 18.28 -5.75 -0.96
N PHE A 109 19.37 -6.06 -0.25
CA PHE A 109 20.70 -5.54 -0.54
C PHE A 109 21.52 -6.43 -1.50
N GLY A 110 20.88 -7.47 -2.08
CA GLY A 110 21.50 -8.36 -3.06
C GLY A 110 22.53 -9.33 -2.47
N LEU A 111 22.50 -9.58 -1.17
CA LEU A 111 23.38 -10.51 -0.44
C LEU A 111 22.79 -11.92 -0.30
N ALA A 112 21.53 -12.11 -0.65
CA ALA A 112 20.80 -13.38 -0.66
C ALA A 112 19.81 -13.40 -1.83
N GLY A 113 19.41 -14.60 -2.29
CA GLY A 113 18.44 -14.78 -3.36
C GLY A 113 17.01 -14.76 -2.86
N GLY A 114 16.10 -14.22 -3.67
CA GLY A 114 14.67 -14.15 -3.38
C GLY A 114 14.05 -12.80 -3.75
N PRO A 115 12.72 -12.69 -3.88
CA PRO A 115 12.04 -11.42 -4.05
C PRO A 115 11.95 -10.69 -2.70
N PRO A 116 12.50 -9.48 -2.55
CA PRO A 116 12.33 -8.70 -1.34
C PRO A 116 10.91 -8.09 -1.32
N ASP A 117 10.18 -8.35 -0.26
CA ASP A 117 8.93 -7.65 0.01
C ASP A 117 9.23 -6.25 0.58
N PHE A 118 8.77 -5.20 -0.10
CA PHE A 118 9.05 -3.81 0.28
C PHE A 118 8.59 -3.49 1.71
N PHE A 119 7.51 -4.11 2.15
CA PHE A 119 6.91 -3.88 3.45
C PHE A 119 7.79 -4.45 4.58
N HIS A 120 8.22 -5.71 4.42
CA HIS A 120 9.18 -6.31 5.35
C HIS A 120 10.54 -5.60 5.32
N VAL A 121 10.97 -5.10 4.15
CA VAL A 121 12.19 -4.29 4.05
C VAL A 121 12.06 -2.99 4.85
N GLY A 122 10.90 -2.30 4.74
CA GLY A 122 10.63 -1.10 5.53
C GLY A 122 10.67 -1.38 7.04
N LEU A 123 10.05 -2.47 7.46
CA LEU A 123 10.01 -2.88 8.87
C LEU A 123 11.39 -3.30 9.40
N ALA A 124 12.10 -4.13 8.66
CA ALA A 124 13.46 -4.56 9.03
C ALA A 124 14.43 -3.37 9.07
N THR A 125 14.27 -2.39 8.17
CA THR A 125 15.04 -1.15 8.20
C THR A 125 14.68 -0.29 9.41
N LEU A 126 13.41 -0.16 9.75
CA LEU A 126 12.97 0.55 10.95
C LEU A 126 13.58 -0.08 12.22
N GLU A 127 13.56 -1.41 12.33
CA GLU A 127 14.19 -2.12 13.45
C GLU A 127 15.72 -1.87 13.51
N LEU A 128 16.39 -1.92 12.35
CA LEU A 128 17.83 -1.63 12.24
C LEU A 128 18.17 -0.21 12.69
N LEU A 129 17.40 0.79 12.24
CA LEU A 129 17.59 2.19 12.62
C LEU A 129 17.26 2.39 14.11
N SER A 130 16.18 1.81 14.62
CA SER A 130 15.81 1.89 16.04
C SER A 130 16.86 1.24 16.94
N ALA A 131 17.41 0.09 16.55
CA ALA A 131 18.52 -0.55 17.27
C ALA A 131 19.77 0.33 17.31
N ALA A 132 20.12 0.93 16.18
CA ALA A 132 21.25 1.85 16.09
C ALA A 132 21.02 3.15 16.90
N ALA A 133 19.78 3.66 16.90
CA ALA A 133 19.39 4.88 17.61
C ALA A 133 19.40 4.74 19.14
N ARG A 134 19.24 3.51 19.67
CA ARG A 134 19.35 3.25 21.12
C ARG A 134 20.73 3.55 21.68
N GLU A 135 21.78 3.37 20.91
CA GLU A 135 23.16 3.67 21.35
C GLU A 135 23.50 5.14 21.18
N ARG A 136 23.06 5.72 20.07
CA ARG A 136 23.35 7.10 19.72
C ARG A 136 22.27 7.64 18.80
N PRO A 137 21.70 8.82 19.06
CA PRO A 137 20.68 9.41 18.18
C PRO A 137 21.13 9.43 16.73
N LEU A 138 20.20 9.25 15.80
CA LEU A 138 20.47 9.22 14.35
C LEU A 138 20.00 10.50 13.68
N LEU A 139 20.84 11.04 12.80
CA LEU A 139 20.43 11.96 11.75
C LEU A 139 20.51 11.21 10.41
N CYS A 140 19.37 11.00 9.80
CA CYS A 140 19.25 10.40 8.47
C CYS A 140 18.99 11.51 7.44
N VAL A 141 19.89 11.67 6.49
CA VAL A 141 19.82 12.71 5.45
C VAL A 141 19.67 12.04 4.10
N VAL A 142 18.63 12.40 3.36
CA VAL A 142 18.39 11.91 1.99
C VAL A 142 18.29 13.10 1.05
N ASP A 143 19.34 13.32 0.26
CA ASP A 143 19.37 14.39 -0.73
C ASP A 143 18.76 13.92 -2.06
N ASP A 144 18.15 14.84 -2.81
CA ASP A 144 17.57 14.61 -4.13
C ASP A 144 16.64 13.36 -4.18
N ILE A 145 15.77 13.20 -3.17
CA ILE A 145 14.86 12.03 -3.05
C ILE A 145 14.00 11.77 -4.30
N GLN A 146 13.72 12.79 -5.12
CA GLN A 146 13.01 12.63 -6.39
C GLN A 146 13.75 11.71 -7.39
N TRP A 147 15.03 11.46 -7.17
CA TRP A 147 15.87 10.54 -7.96
C TRP A 147 16.17 9.22 -7.23
N ALA A 148 15.65 9.02 -6.04
CA ALA A 148 15.73 7.74 -5.37
C ALA A 148 14.84 6.71 -6.07
N ASP A 149 15.23 5.45 -6.03
CA ASP A 149 14.40 4.36 -6.55
C ASP A 149 13.06 4.26 -5.80
N ALA A 150 12.03 3.80 -6.50
CA ALA A 150 10.67 3.74 -5.98
C ALA A 150 10.55 2.85 -4.73
N ALA A 151 11.34 1.77 -4.64
CA ALA A 151 11.33 0.85 -3.51
C ALA A 151 11.93 1.51 -2.26
N SER A 152 13.08 2.21 -2.41
CA SER A 152 13.67 3.01 -1.32
C SER A 152 12.74 4.13 -0.88
N SER A 153 12.13 4.87 -1.82
CA SER A 153 11.23 5.98 -1.51
C SER A 153 10.02 5.52 -0.68
N LYS A 154 9.40 4.40 -1.06
CA LYS A 154 8.31 3.77 -0.31
C LYS A 154 8.75 3.34 1.09
N ALA A 155 9.90 2.65 1.21
CA ALA A 155 10.42 2.20 2.50
C ALA A 155 10.78 3.38 3.41
N LEU A 156 11.41 4.43 2.89
CA LEU A 156 11.77 5.63 3.65
C LEU A 156 10.53 6.43 4.10
N THR A 157 9.50 6.54 3.26
CA THR A 157 8.22 7.17 3.65
C THR A 157 7.51 6.34 4.75
N PHE A 158 7.53 5.01 4.63
CA PHE A 158 7.02 4.12 5.67
C PHE A 158 7.72 4.36 7.02
N ILE A 159 9.05 4.48 7.01
CA ILE A 159 9.87 4.75 8.20
C ILE A 159 9.55 6.13 8.77
N ALA A 160 9.48 7.16 7.91
CA ALA A 160 9.22 8.55 8.29
C ALA A 160 7.95 8.72 9.15
N ARG A 161 6.90 7.96 8.84
CA ARG A 161 5.63 7.99 9.59
C ARG A 161 5.68 7.27 10.95
N ARG A 162 6.78 6.54 11.26
CA ARG A 162 6.86 5.63 12.42
C ARG A 162 7.99 5.91 13.40
N ILE A 163 8.79 6.95 13.15
CA ILE A 163 9.94 7.29 13.99
C ILE A 163 9.61 8.25 15.15
N SER A 164 8.37 8.66 15.35
CA SER A 164 7.97 9.69 16.32
C SER A 164 8.40 9.43 17.76
N ALA A 165 8.60 8.18 18.16
CA ALA A 165 9.07 7.78 19.49
C ALA A 165 10.54 7.32 19.51
N GLU A 166 11.27 7.48 18.39
CA GLU A 166 12.67 7.08 18.26
C GLU A 166 13.58 8.30 18.28
N PRO A 167 14.83 8.20 18.77
CA PRO A 167 15.79 9.30 18.71
C PRO A 167 16.37 9.43 17.27
N ILE A 168 15.51 9.69 16.30
CA ILE A 168 15.84 9.76 14.85
C ILE A 168 15.29 11.05 14.27
N ALA A 169 16.17 11.86 13.70
CA ALA A 169 15.81 12.97 12.82
C ALA A 169 16.00 12.52 11.36
N LEU A 170 14.96 12.63 10.54
CA LEU A 170 14.98 12.26 9.13
C LEU A 170 14.72 13.49 8.26
N VAL A 171 15.69 13.87 7.44
CA VAL A 171 15.60 15.06 6.59
C VAL A 171 15.70 14.67 5.12
N PHE A 172 14.66 14.98 4.36
CA PHE A 172 14.62 14.81 2.91
C PHE A 172 14.85 16.13 2.21
N ALA A 173 15.53 16.12 1.06
CA ALA A 173 15.54 17.25 0.14
C ALA A 173 14.92 16.81 -1.21
N SER A 174 13.96 17.61 -1.72
CA SER A 174 13.23 17.35 -2.95
C SER A 174 13.11 18.62 -3.81
N ARG A 175 12.92 18.44 -5.14
CA ARG A 175 12.55 19.53 -6.04
C ARG A 175 11.03 19.74 -6.03
N ARG A 176 10.57 21.01 -6.17
CA ARG A 176 9.12 21.33 -6.29
C ARG A 176 8.44 20.65 -7.48
N SER A 177 9.14 20.42 -8.59
CA SER A 177 8.61 19.87 -9.84
C SER A 177 8.78 18.37 -10.00
N GLY A 178 9.28 17.66 -8.99
CA GLY A 178 9.52 16.22 -9.03
C GLY A 178 8.74 15.52 -7.92
N ALA A 179 7.42 15.76 -7.83
CA ALA A 179 6.58 15.28 -6.75
C ALA A 179 6.60 13.74 -6.65
N VAL A 180 7.29 13.23 -5.66
CA VAL A 180 6.99 11.92 -5.09
C VAL A 180 5.75 12.14 -4.24
N SER A 181 4.57 11.87 -4.78
CA SER A 181 3.26 12.14 -4.15
C SER A 181 3.16 11.64 -2.70
N GLN A 182 3.94 10.64 -2.33
CA GLN A 182 4.01 10.07 -0.99
C GLN A 182 4.72 10.96 0.05
N LEU A 183 5.53 11.93 -0.37
CA LEU A 183 6.19 12.88 0.53
C LEU A 183 5.36 14.13 0.81
N ASP A 184 4.28 14.36 0.06
CA ASP A 184 3.45 15.57 0.19
C ASP A 184 2.66 15.60 1.51
N GLU A 185 2.42 14.43 2.09
CA GLU A 185 1.74 14.26 3.38
C GLU A 185 2.69 14.40 4.59
N LEU A 186 4.01 14.44 4.36
CA LEU A 186 5.00 14.60 5.43
C LEU A 186 5.23 16.08 5.73
N PRO A 187 5.56 16.44 7.00
CA PRO A 187 5.92 17.78 7.36
C PRO A 187 6.99 18.35 6.42
N GLY A 188 6.71 19.44 5.77
CA GLY A 188 7.57 20.02 4.74
C GLY A 188 7.80 21.50 4.92
N LEU A 189 8.96 21.95 4.48
CA LEU A 189 9.39 23.33 4.45
C LEU A 189 9.70 23.72 3.02
N ASP A 190 8.95 24.69 2.51
CA ASP A 190 9.20 25.27 1.19
C ASP A 190 10.32 26.29 1.26
N ILE A 191 11.39 26.04 0.53
CA ILE A 191 12.56 26.92 0.47
C ILE A 191 12.37 27.91 -0.64
N ASP A 192 12.11 29.16 -0.26
CA ASP A 192 11.93 30.23 -1.21
C ASP A 192 13.25 30.91 -1.62
N ARG A 193 13.18 31.77 -2.62
CA ARG A 193 14.32 32.56 -3.08
C ARG A 193 14.72 33.58 -2.01
N LEU A 194 16.01 33.88 -1.94
CA LEU A 194 16.51 34.90 -1.02
C LEU A 194 15.91 36.28 -1.36
N GLY A 195 15.55 37.02 -0.34
CA GLY A 195 15.18 38.42 -0.48
C GLY A 195 16.38 39.28 -0.92
N ASP A 196 16.13 40.46 -1.46
CA ASP A 196 17.19 41.31 -2.01
C ASP A 196 18.30 41.68 -1.01
N SER A 197 17.97 41.89 0.26
CA SER A 197 18.95 42.19 1.32
C SER A 197 19.91 41.00 1.56
N ASP A 198 19.33 39.78 1.65
CA ASP A 198 20.08 38.56 1.92
C ASP A 198 20.87 38.12 0.69
N ALA A 199 20.33 38.29 -0.51
CA ALA A 199 21.02 38.07 -1.76
C ALA A 199 22.23 38.96 -1.92
N ARG A 200 22.14 40.28 -1.57
CA ARG A 200 23.28 41.22 -1.52
C ARG A 200 24.30 40.82 -0.47
N ALA A 201 23.85 40.42 0.71
CA ALA A 201 24.73 39.93 1.77
C ALA A 201 25.53 38.67 1.35
N LEU A 202 24.86 37.72 0.73
CA LEU A 202 25.48 36.48 0.20
C LEU A 202 26.51 36.79 -0.87
N LEU A 203 26.19 37.69 -1.80
CA LEU A 203 27.08 38.13 -2.89
C LEU A 203 28.32 38.82 -2.32
N SER A 204 28.14 39.74 -1.38
CA SER A 204 29.23 40.46 -0.74
C SER A 204 30.16 39.60 0.11
N ALA A 205 29.62 38.55 0.77
CA ALA A 205 30.41 37.63 1.59
C ALA A 205 31.38 36.76 0.78
N LYS A 206 31.10 36.55 -0.51
CA LYS A 206 31.91 35.65 -1.37
C LYS A 206 32.87 36.34 -2.32
N ILE A 207 32.61 37.56 -2.68
CA ILE A 207 33.47 38.34 -3.60
C ILE A 207 34.45 39.19 -2.79
N ARG A 208 35.71 38.90 -2.90
CA ARG A 208 36.82 39.59 -2.21
C ARG A 208 37.26 40.88 -2.91
N GLY A 209 36.42 41.60 -3.64
CA GLY A 209 36.73 42.83 -4.35
C GLY A 209 35.51 43.72 -4.45
N ALA A 210 35.70 45.02 -4.63
CA ALA A 210 34.63 45.97 -4.88
C ALA A 210 34.01 45.65 -6.27
N LEU A 211 32.79 45.10 -6.27
CA LEU A 211 32.01 45.02 -7.50
C LEU A 211 31.45 46.40 -7.82
N ASP A 212 31.54 46.77 -9.09
CA ASP A 212 30.82 47.93 -9.63
C ASP A 212 29.32 47.79 -9.34
N ASP A 213 28.68 48.90 -8.96
CA ASP A 213 27.27 48.88 -8.56
C ASP A 213 26.35 48.43 -9.69
N GLN A 214 26.63 48.77 -10.95
CA GLN A 214 25.82 48.36 -12.10
C GLN A 214 25.98 46.85 -12.36
N VAL A 215 27.16 46.30 -12.18
CA VAL A 215 27.44 44.87 -12.32
C VAL A 215 26.74 44.08 -11.20
N ARG A 216 26.76 44.60 -9.97
CA ARG A 216 26.06 44.01 -8.83
C ARG A 216 24.55 43.96 -9.05
N GLU A 217 23.93 45.08 -9.42
CA GLU A 217 22.48 45.11 -9.67
C GLU A 217 22.07 44.19 -10.83
N ARG A 218 22.89 44.03 -11.84
CA ARG A 218 22.66 43.10 -12.94
C ARG A 218 22.72 41.68 -12.48
N ILE A 219 23.73 41.25 -11.69
CA ILE A 219 23.82 39.92 -11.10
C ILE A 219 22.61 39.63 -10.23
N MET A 220 22.18 40.59 -9.43
CA MET A 220 20.98 40.50 -8.59
C MET A 220 19.71 40.27 -9.40
N ALA A 221 19.51 41.09 -10.45
CA ALA A 221 18.37 40.99 -11.36
C ALA A 221 18.34 39.62 -12.10
N GLU A 222 19.49 39.11 -12.49
CA GLU A 222 19.63 37.88 -13.21
C GLU A 222 19.48 36.64 -12.29
N ALA A 223 20.06 36.66 -11.09
CA ALA A 223 20.00 35.59 -10.12
C ALA A 223 18.61 35.42 -9.51
N ARG A 224 17.81 36.50 -9.48
CA ARG A 224 16.45 36.52 -8.89
C ARG A 224 16.37 35.83 -7.53
N GLY A 225 17.35 36.06 -6.66
CA GLY A 225 17.43 35.49 -5.33
C GLY A 225 17.81 34.02 -5.26
N ASN A 226 18.21 33.37 -6.36
CA ASN A 226 18.70 31.99 -6.32
C ASN A 226 20.18 31.99 -5.85
N PRO A 227 20.51 31.33 -4.70
CA PRO A 227 21.85 31.36 -4.13
C PRO A 227 22.95 30.80 -5.06
N LEU A 228 22.67 29.72 -5.77
CA LEU A 228 23.63 29.13 -6.69
C LEU A 228 23.92 30.07 -7.86
N ALA A 229 22.92 30.76 -8.39
CA ALA A 229 23.10 31.74 -9.44
C ALA A 229 23.91 32.93 -8.94
N LEU A 230 23.63 33.46 -7.73
CA LEU A 230 24.41 34.53 -7.10
C LEU A 230 25.90 34.17 -6.93
N LEU A 231 26.22 32.89 -6.65
CA LEU A 231 27.58 32.46 -6.44
C LEU A 231 28.34 32.10 -7.74
N GLN A 232 27.62 31.78 -8.82
CA GLN A 232 28.22 31.33 -10.08
C GLN A 232 28.29 32.44 -11.15
N LEU A 233 27.28 33.29 -11.25
CA LEU A 233 27.26 34.40 -12.25
C LEU A 233 28.47 35.33 -12.19
N PRO A 234 29.03 35.66 -11.00
CA PRO A 234 30.25 36.49 -10.93
C PRO A 234 31.51 35.85 -11.50
N ARG A 235 31.49 34.52 -11.73
CA ARG A 235 32.61 33.75 -12.26
C ARG A 235 32.55 33.54 -13.78
N ALA A 236 31.36 33.76 -14.35
CA ALA A 236 31.16 33.69 -15.79
C ALA A 236 31.60 35.06 -16.34
N ASP A 237 32.69 35.15 -17.08
CA ASP A 237 33.11 36.32 -17.83
C ASP A 237 32.00 36.69 -18.82
N GLY A 238 31.05 37.52 -18.43
CA GLY A 238 29.94 37.63 -19.27
C GLY A 238 29.21 38.95 -19.32
N PHE A 239 29.58 39.77 -20.26
CA PHE A 239 28.73 40.80 -20.86
C PHE A 239 27.84 40.19 -21.96
N ALA A 240 27.12 39.07 -21.67
CA ALA A 240 26.13 38.56 -22.60
C ALA A 240 24.79 39.29 -22.50
N LEU A 241 24.13 39.46 -23.64
CA LEU A 241 22.79 40.09 -23.74
C LEU A 241 21.74 39.44 -22.80
N PRO A 242 20.72 40.18 -22.35
CA PRO A 242 19.69 39.58 -21.46
C PRO A 242 18.99 38.41 -22.15
N ASP A 243 19.17 37.21 -21.57
CA ASP A 243 18.56 35.98 -22.02
C ASP A 243 17.29 35.69 -21.17
N THR A 244 16.23 35.28 -21.85
CA THR A 244 14.92 34.99 -21.23
C THR A 244 14.87 33.60 -20.57
N SER A 245 16.00 32.84 -20.61
CA SER A 245 16.08 31.47 -20.05
C SER A 245 16.04 31.47 -18.51
N SER A 246 15.52 30.38 -17.93
CA SER A 246 15.43 30.19 -16.49
C SER A 246 16.80 30.11 -15.80
N ALA A 247 16.91 30.43 -14.50
CA ALA A 247 18.14 30.34 -13.73
C ALA A 247 18.84 28.96 -13.80
N PRO A 248 18.11 27.81 -13.72
CA PRO A 248 18.73 26.49 -13.93
C PRO A 248 19.43 26.34 -15.29
N THR A 249 18.77 26.78 -16.35
CA THR A 249 19.32 26.73 -17.72
C THR A 249 20.61 27.56 -17.86
N ARG A 250 20.70 28.69 -17.16
CA ARG A 250 21.91 29.52 -17.17
C ARG A 250 23.05 28.90 -16.37
N ILE A 251 22.75 28.24 -15.27
CA ILE A 251 23.74 27.50 -14.46
C ILE A 251 24.28 26.31 -15.27
N GLU A 252 23.39 25.58 -15.96
CA GLU A 252 23.81 24.51 -16.86
C GLU A 252 24.69 25.05 -17.99
N ARG A 253 24.38 26.23 -18.55
CA ARG A 253 25.20 26.90 -19.56
C ARG A 253 26.58 27.27 -18.99
N SER A 254 26.67 27.79 -17.75
CA SER A 254 27.96 28.08 -17.11
C SER A 254 28.80 26.82 -16.90
N PHE A 255 28.19 25.67 -16.65
CA PHE A 255 28.92 24.40 -16.63
C PHE A 255 29.36 23.98 -18.04
N GLN A 256 28.51 24.21 -19.06
CA GLN A 256 28.85 23.93 -20.46
C GLN A 256 29.98 24.81 -20.98
N GLU A 257 30.02 26.10 -20.64
CA GLU A 257 31.10 27.02 -20.97
C GLU A 257 32.43 26.54 -20.37
N ARG A 258 32.49 26.21 -19.10
CA ARG A 258 33.67 25.63 -18.44
C ARG A 258 34.11 24.29 -19.03
N LEU A 259 33.12 23.48 -19.47
CA LEU A 259 33.37 22.22 -20.17
C LEU A 259 33.99 22.51 -21.56
N ALA A 260 33.52 23.55 -22.26
CA ALA A 260 34.03 23.93 -23.58
C ALA A 260 35.50 24.40 -23.57
N GLU A 261 35.98 25.00 -22.46
CA GLU A 261 37.40 25.43 -22.29
C GLU A 261 38.34 24.25 -22.08
N LEU A 262 37.82 23.06 -21.68
CA LEU A 262 38.62 21.89 -21.45
C LEU A 262 39.15 21.25 -22.75
N HIS A 263 40.34 20.65 -22.66
CA HIS A 263 40.87 19.80 -23.73
C HIS A 263 39.92 18.66 -24.08
N PRO A 264 39.83 18.20 -25.33
CA PRO A 264 38.98 17.11 -25.75
C PRO A 264 39.02 15.88 -24.84
N ASP A 265 40.24 15.47 -24.40
CA ASP A 265 40.41 14.31 -23.50
C ASP A 265 39.79 14.53 -22.13
N ALA A 266 39.83 15.75 -21.59
CA ALA A 266 39.20 16.08 -20.34
C ALA A 266 37.65 16.08 -20.43
N ARG A 267 37.12 16.57 -21.54
CA ARG A 267 35.70 16.46 -21.88
C ARG A 267 35.26 15.01 -22.00
N LEU A 268 36.06 14.18 -22.69
CA LEU A 268 35.74 12.76 -22.84
C LEU A 268 35.81 12.01 -21.52
N LEU A 269 36.82 12.28 -20.67
CA LEU A 269 36.90 11.71 -19.32
C LEU A 269 35.68 12.05 -18.46
N LEU A 270 35.27 13.32 -18.48
CA LEU A 270 34.05 13.76 -17.79
C LEU A 270 32.77 13.12 -18.36
N THR A 271 32.70 12.93 -19.69
CA THR A 271 31.59 12.25 -20.36
C THR A 271 31.50 10.79 -19.90
N ILE A 272 32.64 10.08 -19.84
CA ILE A 272 32.67 8.70 -19.31
C ILE A 272 32.24 8.67 -17.84
N ALA A 273 32.77 9.58 -17.01
CA ALA A 273 32.41 9.68 -15.62
C ALA A 273 30.92 10.09 -15.40
N SER A 274 30.35 10.86 -16.31
CA SER A 274 28.93 11.22 -16.24
C SER A 274 28.00 10.08 -16.66
N ALA A 275 28.47 9.17 -17.51
CA ALA A 275 27.69 8.04 -18.02
C ALA A 275 27.57 6.88 -17.01
N ASP A 276 28.45 6.77 -16.02
CA ASP A 276 28.32 5.84 -14.88
C ASP A 276 28.18 6.61 -13.56
N PRO A 277 27.07 6.36 -12.80
CA PRO A 277 26.79 7.11 -11.57
C PRO A 277 27.65 6.73 -10.38
N THR A 278 28.24 5.56 -10.40
CA THR A 278 28.96 5.03 -9.23
C THR A 278 30.25 5.79 -8.95
N GLY A 279 30.80 6.45 -9.96
CA GLY A 279 32.11 7.11 -9.85
C GLY A 279 33.24 6.14 -9.47
N ASP A 280 33.06 4.84 -9.81
CA ASP A 280 33.93 3.76 -9.45
C ASP A 280 35.26 3.85 -10.24
N PRO A 281 36.40 4.05 -9.57
CA PRO A 281 37.66 4.12 -10.25
C PRO A 281 38.02 2.83 -10.98
N ASP A 282 37.64 1.67 -10.44
CA ASP A 282 37.94 0.37 -11.04
C ASP A 282 37.24 0.17 -12.39
N LEU A 283 36.20 0.96 -12.66
CA LEU A 283 35.49 1.02 -13.94
C LEU A 283 36.01 2.18 -14.82
N LEU A 284 36.16 3.37 -14.23
CA LEU A 284 36.49 4.59 -14.98
C LEU A 284 37.91 4.64 -15.48
N TRP A 285 38.86 4.17 -14.67
CA TRP A 285 40.27 4.18 -15.09
C TRP A 285 40.59 3.21 -16.24
N PRO A 286 40.12 1.96 -16.25
CA PRO A 286 40.21 1.10 -17.41
C PRO A 286 39.54 1.67 -18.66
N ALA A 287 38.39 2.30 -18.52
CA ALA A 287 37.66 2.93 -19.62
C ALA A 287 38.49 4.09 -20.23
N ALA A 288 39.02 4.97 -19.39
CA ALA A 288 39.86 6.08 -19.83
C ALA A 288 41.16 5.62 -20.49
N ARG A 289 41.82 4.57 -19.95
CA ARG A 289 43.03 3.97 -20.57
C ARG A 289 42.73 3.39 -21.96
N ARG A 290 41.56 2.76 -22.16
CA ARG A 290 41.19 2.26 -23.49
C ARG A 290 41.01 3.38 -24.53
N MET A 291 40.68 4.58 -24.05
CA MET A 291 40.56 5.78 -24.87
C MET A 291 41.89 6.55 -25.02
N ALA A 292 43.00 6.00 -24.50
CA ALA A 292 44.34 6.60 -24.50
C ALA A 292 44.39 7.97 -23.80
N ILE A 293 43.54 8.21 -22.80
CA ILE A 293 43.51 9.46 -22.03
C ILE A 293 44.62 9.43 -20.95
N ASP A 294 45.45 10.48 -20.93
CA ASP A 294 46.41 10.70 -19.85
C ASP A 294 45.63 11.10 -18.57
N LEU A 295 45.48 10.13 -17.66
CA LEU A 295 44.72 10.30 -16.44
C LEU A 295 45.26 11.36 -15.49
N ALA A 296 46.63 11.46 -15.36
CA ALA A 296 47.23 12.37 -14.39
C ALA A 296 47.05 13.84 -14.80
N ALA A 297 47.38 14.16 -16.05
CA ALA A 297 47.22 15.51 -16.57
C ALA A 297 45.73 15.90 -16.69
N THR A 298 44.91 14.98 -17.16
CA THR A 298 43.51 15.23 -17.44
C THR A 298 42.67 15.41 -16.14
N SER A 299 42.91 14.57 -15.12
CA SER A 299 42.20 14.69 -13.84
C SER A 299 42.58 15.97 -13.10
N ALA A 300 43.83 16.39 -13.15
CA ALA A 300 44.30 17.67 -12.59
C ALA A 300 43.60 18.86 -13.28
N ALA A 301 43.56 18.83 -14.64
CA ALA A 301 42.87 19.88 -15.40
C ALA A 301 41.38 19.98 -15.07
N VAL A 302 40.68 18.85 -14.96
CA VAL A 302 39.26 18.83 -14.57
C VAL A 302 39.05 19.34 -13.15
N THR A 303 39.86 18.91 -12.20
CA THR A 303 39.80 19.36 -10.80
C THR A 303 40.01 20.88 -10.69
N ALA A 304 40.90 21.45 -11.50
CA ALA A 304 41.13 22.91 -11.54
C ALA A 304 39.92 23.72 -11.97
N THR A 305 39.03 23.15 -12.81
CA THR A 305 37.76 23.80 -13.21
C THR A 305 36.69 23.74 -12.13
N GLY A 306 36.84 22.90 -11.11
CA GLY A 306 35.85 22.65 -10.10
C GLY A 306 34.57 21.96 -10.60
N LEU A 307 34.60 21.25 -11.73
CA LEU A 307 33.47 20.48 -12.24
C LEU A 307 33.35 19.12 -11.57
N ALA A 308 34.48 18.46 -11.33
CA ALA A 308 34.53 17.18 -10.64
C ALA A 308 35.84 17.01 -9.86
N GLU A 309 35.80 16.19 -8.81
CA GLU A 309 36.95 15.80 -8.01
C GLU A 309 37.30 14.35 -8.23
N PHE A 310 38.58 14.04 -8.38
CA PHE A 310 39.09 12.69 -8.56
C PHE A 310 39.83 12.28 -7.29
N ALA A 311 39.15 11.52 -6.42
CA ALA A 311 39.72 10.98 -5.18
C ALA A 311 39.60 9.45 -5.18
N THR A 312 39.16 8.86 -4.07
CA THR A 312 38.81 7.43 -3.97
C THR A 312 37.56 7.07 -4.82
N ARG A 313 36.81 8.08 -5.23
CA ARG A 313 35.73 8.03 -6.21
C ARG A 313 35.70 9.33 -6.98
N VAL A 314 35.19 9.28 -8.20
CA VAL A 314 34.92 10.50 -8.99
C VAL A 314 33.60 11.12 -8.51
N ARG A 315 33.67 12.41 -8.13
CA ARG A 315 32.49 13.17 -7.64
C ARG A 315 32.35 14.45 -8.42
N PHE A 316 31.21 14.66 -9.02
CA PHE A 316 30.85 15.95 -9.59
C PHE A 316 30.55 16.96 -8.47
N CYS A 317 30.95 18.22 -8.65
CA CYS A 317 30.71 19.30 -7.70
C CYS A 317 29.22 19.56 -7.44
N HIS A 318 28.38 19.22 -8.40
CA HIS A 318 26.93 19.32 -8.32
C HIS A 318 26.24 18.32 -9.27
N PRO A 319 25.04 17.76 -8.93
CA PRO A 319 24.29 16.91 -9.84
C PRO A 319 24.02 17.55 -11.21
N LEU A 320 23.72 18.86 -11.23
CA LEU A 320 23.55 19.60 -12.48
C LEU A 320 24.84 19.65 -13.34
N ALA A 321 26.02 19.68 -12.72
CA ALA A 321 27.26 19.63 -13.47
C ALA A 321 27.41 18.30 -14.21
N ARG A 322 27.04 17.18 -13.58
CA ARG A 322 27.03 15.86 -14.20
C ARG A 322 26.04 15.81 -15.37
N SER A 323 24.79 16.25 -15.14
CA SER A 323 23.77 16.32 -16.19
C SER A 323 24.21 17.23 -17.35
N ALA A 324 24.78 18.40 -17.04
CA ALA A 324 25.27 19.35 -18.03
C ALA A 324 26.40 18.73 -18.89
N VAL A 325 27.34 18.00 -18.27
CA VAL A 325 28.41 17.28 -18.97
C VAL A 325 27.82 16.21 -19.90
N TYR A 326 26.91 15.39 -19.39
CA TYR A 326 26.31 14.31 -20.19
C TYR A 326 25.49 14.84 -21.36
N LEU A 327 24.72 15.93 -21.16
CA LEU A 327 23.89 16.54 -22.19
C LEU A 327 24.70 17.35 -23.20
N ALA A 328 25.82 17.97 -22.78
CA ALA A 328 26.74 18.70 -23.66
C ALA A 328 27.50 17.77 -24.63
N ALA A 329 27.73 16.53 -24.24
CA ALA A 329 28.31 15.53 -25.13
C ALA A 329 27.34 15.22 -26.27
N ASP A 330 27.85 15.15 -27.48
CA ASP A 330 27.04 14.70 -28.62
C ASP A 330 26.63 13.23 -28.54
N ALA A 331 25.67 12.81 -29.34
CA ALA A 331 25.16 11.44 -29.31
C ALA A 331 26.27 10.39 -29.61
N ALA A 332 27.27 10.69 -30.43
CA ALA A 332 28.38 9.79 -30.72
C ALA A 332 29.31 9.65 -29.55
N GLN A 333 29.62 10.75 -28.87
CA GLN A 333 30.45 10.77 -27.65
C GLN A 333 29.78 9.99 -26.50
N ARG A 334 28.49 10.20 -26.27
CA ARG A 334 27.72 9.41 -25.26
C ARG A 334 27.73 7.93 -25.57
N ARG A 335 27.48 7.54 -26.85
CA ARG A 335 27.57 6.13 -27.26
C ARG A 335 28.98 5.56 -27.07
N THR A 336 30.01 6.32 -27.37
CA THR A 336 31.39 5.90 -27.17
C THR A 336 31.70 5.67 -25.71
N ALA A 337 31.24 6.57 -24.83
CA ALA A 337 31.38 6.41 -23.37
C ALA A 337 30.72 5.14 -22.88
N HIS A 338 29.45 4.92 -23.25
CA HIS A 338 28.74 3.69 -22.88
C HIS A 338 29.39 2.44 -23.48
N ARG A 339 29.88 2.48 -24.72
CA ARG A 339 30.56 1.34 -25.36
C ARG A 339 31.82 0.94 -24.57
N VAL A 340 32.64 1.90 -24.24
CA VAL A 340 33.88 1.63 -23.49
C VAL A 340 33.58 1.13 -22.07
N LEU A 341 32.58 1.70 -21.40
CA LEU A 341 32.12 1.23 -20.10
C LEU A 341 31.60 -0.22 -20.18
N ALA A 342 30.85 -0.56 -21.23
CA ALA A 342 30.37 -1.93 -21.44
C ALA A 342 31.54 -2.92 -21.65
N GLU A 343 32.62 -2.50 -22.34
CA GLU A 343 33.80 -3.33 -22.61
C GLU A 343 34.63 -3.61 -21.35
N VAL A 344 34.65 -2.69 -20.38
CA VAL A 344 35.41 -2.83 -19.14
C VAL A 344 34.59 -3.40 -17.99
N THR A 345 33.29 -3.43 -18.13
CA THR A 345 32.40 -4.03 -17.11
C THR A 345 32.49 -5.55 -17.18
N ASP A 346 32.82 -6.20 -16.07
CA ASP A 346 32.86 -7.65 -15.97
C ASP A 346 31.42 -8.24 -16.09
N PRO A 347 31.19 -9.08 -17.12
CA PRO A 347 29.87 -9.67 -17.36
C PRO A 347 29.43 -10.68 -16.30
N VAL A 348 30.36 -11.20 -15.51
CA VAL A 348 30.07 -12.14 -14.42
C VAL A 348 29.67 -11.39 -13.15
N VAL A 349 30.39 -10.32 -12.82
CA VAL A 349 30.17 -9.52 -11.61
C VAL A 349 28.99 -8.57 -11.75
N ALA A 350 28.88 -7.92 -12.91
CA ALA A 350 27.85 -6.90 -13.14
C ALA A 350 27.15 -7.04 -14.52
N PRO A 351 26.48 -8.19 -14.78
CA PRO A 351 25.88 -8.47 -16.09
C PRO A 351 24.80 -7.45 -16.49
N ASP A 352 24.02 -6.97 -15.52
CA ASP A 352 22.92 -6.02 -15.78
C ASP A 352 23.47 -4.63 -16.16
N ARG A 353 24.54 -4.19 -15.50
CA ARG A 353 25.24 -2.94 -15.84
C ARG A 353 25.84 -3.03 -17.24
N GLN A 354 26.48 -4.14 -17.58
CA GLN A 354 27.03 -4.33 -18.91
C GLN A 354 25.93 -4.27 -19.98
N ALA A 355 24.84 -5.01 -19.79
CA ALA A 355 23.70 -5.00 -20.70
C ALA A 355 23.11 -3.59 -20.90
N TRP A 356 23.00 -2.82 -19.81
CA TRP A 356 22.57 -1.43 -19.84
C TRP A 356 23.48 -0.54 -20.67
N HIS A 357 24.80 -0.60 -20.46
CA HIS A 357 25.75 0.18 -21.25
C HIS A 357 25.76 -0.24 -22.72
N ARG A 358 25.64 -1.53 -23.01
CA ARG A 358 25.50 -2.01 -24.39
C ARG A 358 24.25 -1.46 -25.07
N ALA A 359 23.15 -1.42 -24.35
CA ALA A 359 21.88 -0.87 -24.85
C ALA A 359 21.98 0.62 -25.17
N ARG A 360 22.64 1.39 -24.27
CA ARG A 360 22.89 2.84 -24.48
C ARG A 360 23.89 3.14 -25.58
N ALA A 361 24.81 2.23 -25.84
CA ALA A 361 25.78 2.33 -26.94
C ALA A 361 25.19 2.00 -28.31
N SER A 362 24.04 1.34 -28.37
CA SER A 362 23.41 0.87 -29.59
C SER A 362 22.85 2.02 -30.43
N THR A 363 23.14 1.99 -31.74
CA THR A 363 22.68 3.01 -32.70
C THR A 363 21.34 2.67 -33.36
N GLY A 364 20.82 1.47 -33.11
CA GLY A 364 19.56 0.97 -33.65
C GLY A 364 19.25 -0.40 -33.07
N PRO A 365 18.23 -1.07 -33.60
CA PRO A 365 17.81 -2.38 -33.13
C PRO A 365 18.96 -3.40 -33.14
N ARG A 366 19.09 -4.16 -32.04
CA ARG A 366 20.16 -5.17 -31.84
C ARG A 366 19.59 -6.34 -31.03
N GLU A 367 19.31 -7.45 -31.68
CA GLU A 367 18.64 -8.59 -31.05
C GLU A 367 19.48 -9.26 -29.94
N ASP A 368 20.82 -9.30 -30.11
CA ASP A 368 21.73 -9.81 -29.08
C ASP A 368 21.64 -9.01 -27.78
N VAL A 369 21.57 -7.68 -27.90
CA VAL A 369 21.42 -6.77 -26.74
C VAL A 369 20.01 -6.84 -26.15
N ALA A 370 19.00 -6.92 -27.00
CA ALA A 370 17.60 -7.08 -26.56
C ALA A 370 17.43 -8.37 -25.72
N ALA A 371 18.02 -9.48 -26.19
CA ALA A 371 17.98 -10.74 -25.45
C ALA A 371 18.77 -10.69 -24.11
N GLU A 372 19.87 -9.91 -24.04
CA GLU A 372 20.57 -9.69 -22.78
C GLU A 372 19.74 -8.87 -21.79
N LEU A 373 19.09 -7.81 -22.26
CA LEU A 373 18.19 -6.99 -21.43
C LEU A 373 16.99 -7.81 -20.93
N GLU A 374 16.43 -8.70 -21.74
CA GLU A 374 15.36 -9.61 -21.33
C GLU A 374 15.81 -10.54 -20.18
N ARG A 375 17.04 -11.08 -20.26
CA ARG A 375 17.64 -11.83 -19.15
C ARG A 375 17.88 -10.97 -17.92
N SER A 376 18.29 -9.71 -18.11
CA SER A 376 18.46 -8.74 -17.02
C SER A 376 17.12 -8.41 -16.35
N ALA A 377 16.05 -8.28 -17.14
CA ALA A 377 14.70 -8.10 -16.61
C ALA A 377 14.28 -9.29 -15.73
N SER A 378 14.55 -10.51 -16.17
CA SER A 378 14.26 -11.74 -15.40
C SER A 378 15.04 -11.78 -14.09
N ARG A 379 16.35 -11.46 -14.12
CA ARG A 379 17.18 -11.36 -12.91
C ARG A 379 16.73 -10.23 -11.96
N ALA A 380 16.37 -9.07 -12.51
CA ALA A 380 15.84 -7.97 -11.71
C ALA A 380 14.53 -8.37 -11.02
N ARG A 381 13.61 -9.02 -11.74
CA ARG A 381 12.35 -9.51 -11.19
C ARG A 381 12.57 -10.55 -10.08
N SER A 382 13.48 -11.50 -10.26
CA SER A 382 13.79 -12.51 -9.23
C SER A 382 14.39 -11.92 -7.96
N ARG A 383 14.96 -10.70 -8.03
CA ARG A 383 15.46 -9.94 -6.89
C ARG A 383 14.47 -8.88 -6.37
N GLY A 384 13.21 -8.92 -6.83
CA GLY A 384 12.16 -7.96 -6.47
C GLY A 384 12.29 -6.57 -7.11
N GLY A 385 13.21 -6.39 -8.03
CA GLY A 385 13.41 -5.16 -8.79
C GLY A 385 12.41 -5.00 -9.92
N VAL A 386 11.12 -4.92 -9.61
CA VAL A 386 10.05 -4.86 -10.63
C VAL A 386 10.16 -3.62 -11.52
N VAL A 387 10.58 -2.48 -10.98
CA VAL A 387 10.79 -1.24 -11.76
C VAL A 387 11.95 -1.40 -12.75
N ALA A 388 13.08 -1.95 -12.29
CA ALA A 388 14.22 -2.23 -13.15
C ALA A 388 13.88 -3.28 -14.21
N ALA A 389 13.13 -4.31 -13.84
CA ALA A 389 12.65 -5.32 -14.79
C ALA A 389 11.78 -4.70 -15.89
N ALA A 390 10.90 -3.76 -15.53
CA ALA A 390 10.07 -3.03 -16.49
C ALA A 390 10.93 -2.20 -17.46
N ALA A 391 11.89 -1.43 -16.93
CA ALA A 391 12.80 -0.61 -17.74
C ALA A 391 13.68 -1.47 -18.70
N PHE A 392 14.20 -2.60 -18.22
CA PHE A 392 15.00 -3.51 -19.05
C PHE A 392 14.16 -4.12 -20.19
N ILE A 393 12.94 -4.61 -19.89
CA ILE A 393 12.12 -5.26 -20.92
C ILE A 393 11.55 -4.25 -21.93
N GLU A 394 11.20 -3.03 -21.48
CA GLU A 394 10.81 -1.92 -22.35
C GLU A 394 11.95 -1.58 -23.32
N ARG A 395 13.16 -1.42 -22.81
CA ARG A 395 14.33 -1.17 -23.66
C ARG A 395 14.65 -2.34 -24.59
N ALA A 396 14.43 -3.58 -24.16
CA ALA A 396 14.57 -4.77 -24.99
C ALA A 396 13.56 -4.75 -26.18
N ALA A 397 12.32 -4.30 -25.93
CA ALA A 397 11.32 -4.14 -26.98
C ALA A 397 11.76 -3.13 -28.04
N GLU A 398 12.27 -1.96 -27.63
CA GLU A 398 12.80 -0.94 -28.55
C GLU A 398 13.95 -1.44 -29.43
N LEU A 399 14.80 -2.29 -28.87
CA LEU A 399 15.98 -2.84 -29.58
C LEU A 399 15.68 -4.11 -30.39
N SER A 400 14.46 -4.61 -30.35
CA SER A 400 14.07 -5.82 -31.08
C SER A 400 14.04 -5.61 -32.56
N LEU A 401 14.66 -6.54 -33.32
CA LEU A 401 14.69 -6.55 -34.80
C LEU A 401 13.38 -7.09 -35.38
N ALA A 402 12.93 -8.23 -34.87
CA ALA A 402 11.75 -8.91 -35.37
C ALA A 402 10.47 -8.25 -34.83
N PRO A 403 9.52 -7.86 -35.72
CA PRO A 403 8.26 -7.22 -35.27
C PRO A 403 7.48 -8.05 -34.23
N GLY A 404 7.38 -9.37 -34.41
CA GLY A 404 6.70 -10.27 -33.49
C GLY A 404 7.37 -10.26 -32.10
N LYS A 405 8.71 -10.33 -32.03
CA LYS A 405 9.44 -10.23 -30.76
C LYS A 405 9.29 -8.86 -30.10
N ARG A 406 9.22 -7.80 -30.88
CA ARG A 406 8.95 -6.46 -30.36
C ARG A 406 7.59 -6.39 -29.67
N ILE A 407 6.55 -6.95 -30.31
CA ILE A 407 5.20 -7.01 -29.74
C ILE A 407 5.21 -7.84 -28.44
N GLU A 408 5.77 -9.05 -28.45
CA GLU A 408 5.89 -9.91 -27.26
C GLU A 408 6.55 -9.18 -26.08
N ARG A 409 7.71 -8.53 -26.32
CA ARG A 409 8.45 -7.79 -25.30
C ARG A 409 7.70 -6.52 -24.85
N THR A 410 6.99 -5.84 -25.77
CA THR A 410 6.16 -4.69 -25.38
C THR A 410 5.02 -5.12 -24.45
N LEU A 411 4.33 -6.22 -24.77
CA LEU A 411 3.28 -6.76 -23.89
C LEU A 411 3.85 -7.22 -22.54
N ALA A 412 5.04 -7.82 -22.54
CA ALA A 412 5.75 -8.16 -21.32
C ALA A 412 6.17 -6.92 -20.50
N ALA A 413 6.54 -5.81 -21.18
CA ALA A 413 6.84 -4.53 -20.54
C ALA A 413 5.58 -3.92 -19.91
N VAL A 414 4.43 -3.99 -20.59
CA VAL A 414 3.14 -3.54 -20.03
C VAL A 414 2.83 -4.28 -18.72
N ALA A 415 2.97 -5.61 -18.71
CA ALA A 415 2.76 -6.42 -17.51
C ALA A 415 3.77 -6.03 -16.39
N ALA A 416 5.04 -5.83 -16.75
CA ALA A 416 6.07 -5.45 -15.79
C ALA A 416 5.83 -4.04 -15.19
N HIS A 417 5.32 -3.09 -15.97
CA HIS A 417 4.93 -1.76 -15.47
C HIS A 417 3.70 -1.81 -14.55
N LEU A 418 2.76 -2.73 -14.79
CA LEU A 418 1.66 -2.99 -13.86
C LEU A 418 2.18 -3.54 -12.52
N ASP A 419 3.07 -4.53 -12.55
CA ASP A 419 3.74 -5.08 -11.36
C ASP A 419 4.51 -3.99 -10.60
N ALA A 420 5.11 -3.04 -11.34
CA ALA A 420 5.85 -1.89 -10.79
C ALA A 420 4.94 -0.77 -10.25
N GLY A 421 3.61 -0.87 -10.39
CA GLY A 421 2.66 0.15 -9.95
C GLY A 421 2.67 1.41 -10.84
N SER A 422 3.00 1.26 -12.12
CA SER A 422 3.04 2.34 -13.12
C SER A 422 1.96 2.16 -14.20
N PRO A 423 0.65 2.24 -13.85
CA PRO A 423 -0.44 1.95 -14.77
C PRO A 423 -0.52 2.94 -15.94
N ASP A 424 -0.03 4.16 -15.79
CA ASP A 424 -0.04 5.18 -16.86
C ASP A 424 0.97 4.85 -17.97
N THR A 425 2.17 4.42 -17.58
CA THR A 425 3.18 3.93 -18.53
C THR A 425 2.68 2.67 -19.22
N ALA A 426 2.09 1.73 -18.47
CA ALA A 426 1.49 0.52 -19.03
C ALA A 426 0.40 0.85 -20.06
N ALA A 427 -0.48 1.81 -19.77
CA ALA A 427 -1.52 2.25 -20.70
C ALA A 427 -0.94 2.89 -21.99
N THR A 428 0.12 3.67 -21.84
CA THR A 428 0.81 4.28 -22.99
C THR A 428 1.44 3.20 -23.87
N LEU A 429 2.15 2.25 -23.28
CA LEU A 429 2.80 1.16 -24.02
C LEU A 429 1.79 0.25 -24.72
N VAL A 430 0.70 -0.15 -24.06
CA VAL A 430 -0.31 -0.99 -24.70
C VAL A 430 -0.96 -0.29 -25.89
N SER A 431 -1.11 1.03 -25.86
CA SER A 431 -1.66 1.80 -26.97
C SER A 431 -0.76 1.78 -28.23
N THR A 432 0.55 1.67 -28.06
CA THR A 432 1.50 1.59 -29.20
C THR A 432 1.34 0.29 -29.99
N VAL A 433 0.96 -0.79 -29.32
CA VAL A 433 0.81 -2.11 -29.94
C VAL A 433 -0.53 -2.26 -30.69
N GLN A 434 -1.57 -1.54 -30.26
CA GLN A 434 -2.93 -1.67 -30.82
C GLN A 434 -3.04 -1.35 -32.31
N ASN A 435 -2.18 -0.49 -32.81
CA ASN A 435 -2.17 -0.07 -34.23
C ASN A 435 -1.26 -0.96 -35.07
N THR A 436 -0.74 -2.07 -34.52
CA THR A 436 0.08 -3.03 -35.25
C THR A 436 -0.74 -4.26 -35.65
N PRO A 437 -0.38 -4.99 -36.71
CA PRO A 437 -1.01 -6.28 -37.00
C PRO A 437 -0.74 -7.27 -35.85
N LEU A 438 -1.81 -7.66 -35.16
CA LEU A 438 -1.77 -8.62 -34.04
C LEU A 438 -2.46 -9.90 -34.48
N ASP A 439 -2.00 -11.05 -34.01
CA ASP A 439 -2.74 -12.29 -34.04
C ASP A 439 -3.82 -12.33 -32.92
N GLU A 440 -4.73 -13.32 -33.00
CA GLU A 440 -5.81 -13.43 -32.01
C GLU A 440 -5.35 -13.64 -30.58
N HIS A 441 -4.22 -14.34 -30.40
CA HIS A 441 -3.62 -14.53 -29.05
C HIS A 441 -3.09 -13.20 -28.48
N GLN A 442 -2.40 -12.43 -29.32
CA GLN A 442 -1.90 -11.10 -28.95
C GLN A 442 -3.05 -10.11 -28.69
N HIS A 443 -4.12 -10.15 -29.49
CA HIS A 443 -5.33 -9.38 -29.21
C HIS A 443 -5.94 -9.73 -27.85
N ALA A 444 -6.04 -11.02 -27.52
CA ALA A 444 -6.52 -11.46 -26.23
C ALA A 444 -5.62 -10.97 -25.07
N GLN A 445 -4.30 -11.01 -25.27
CA GLN A 445 -3.34 -10.51 -24.27
C GLN A 445 -3.44 -9.00 -24.08
N VAL A 446 -3.65 -8.23 -25.15
CA VAL A 446 -3.92 -6.77 -25.08
C VAL A 446 -5.18 -6.50 -24.27
N ASP A 447 -6.29 -7.20 -24.57
CA ASP A 447 -7.54 -7.04 -23.86
C ASP A 447 -7.36 -7.38 -22.35
N LEU A 448 -6.65 -8.47 -22.03
CA LEU A 448 -6.35 -8.87 -20.67
C LEU A 448 -5.56 -7.78 -19.90
N LEU A 449 -4.49 -7.26 -20.52
CA LEU A 449 -3.67 -6.20 -19.90
C LEU A 449 -4.46 -4.91 -19.72
N ARG A 450 -5.34 -4.56 -20.65
CA ARG A 450 -6.26 -3.40 -20.50
C ARG A 450 -7.22 -3.58 -19.34
N GLY A 451 -7.77 -4.77 -19.17
CA GLY A 451 -8.59 -5.10 -18.00
C GLY A 451 -7.83 -4.91 -16.69
N GLN A 452 -6.59 -5.38 -16.63
CA GLN A 452 -5.74 -5.20 -15.45
C GLN A 452 -5.40 -3.72 -15.18
N ILE A 453 -5.09 -2.94 -16.23
CA ILE A 453 -4.86 -1.49 -16.12
C ILE A 453 -6.10 -0.78 -15.55
N ALA A 454 -7.27 -1.08 -16.11
CA ALA A 454 -8.54 -0.50 -15.68
C ALA A 454 -8.84 -0.82 -14.21
N PHE A 455 -8.59 -2.05 -13.79
CA PHE A 455 -8.75 -2.47 -12.39
C PHE A 455 -7.83 -1.70 -11.43
N VAL A 456 -6.55 -1.56 -11.78
CA VAL A 456 -5.57 -0.84 -10.92
C VAL A 456 -5.90 0.64 -10.81
N ARG A 457 -6.41 1.25 -11.89
CA ARG A 457 -6.81 2.67 -11.90
C ARG A 457 -8.10 2.95 -11.15
N GLN A 458 -8.90 1.94 -10.82
CA GLN A 458 -10.20 2.02 -10.13
C GLN A 458 -11.24 2.94 -10.81
N ASN A 459 -10.95 3.46 -11.99
CA ASN A 459 -11.73 4.52 -12.67
C ASN A 459 -12.43 4.08 -13.95
N GLU A 460 -12.17 2.86 -14.46
CA GLU A 460 -12.72 2.43 -15.74
C GLU A 460 -13.78 1.35 -15.54
N ALA A 461 -15.02 1.71 -15.83
CA ALA A 461 -16.18 0.82 -15.81
C ALA A 461 -16.01 -0.42 -16.72
N ASP A 462 -15.09 -0.36 -17.67
CA ASP A 462 -14.93 -1.34 -18.74
C ASP A 462 -13.91 -2.44 -18.43
N GLY A 463 -13.26 -2.44 -17.27
CA GLY A 463 -12.21 -3.40 -16.92
C GLY A 463 -12.64 -4.86 -17.06
N SER A 464 -13.80 -5.20 -16.50
CA SER A 464 -14.38 -6.55 -16.59
C SER A 464 -14.75 -6.93 -18.04
N MET A 465 -15.19 -5.95 -18.84
CA MET A 465 -15.53 -6.19 -20.24
C MET A 465 -14.31 -6.46 -21.13
N PHE A 466 -13.15 -5.90 -20.80
CA PHE A 466 -11.90 -6.29 -21.48
C PHE A 466 -11.56 -7.76 -21.20
N MET A 467 -11.72 -8.21 -19.94
CA MET A 467 -11.51 -9.62 -19.59
C MET A 467 -12.51 -10.56 -20.30
N VAL A 468 -13.78 -10.15 -20.43
CA VAL A 468 -14.77 -10.90 -21.22
C VAL A 468 -14.33 -11.05 -22.67
N ARG A 469 -13.88 -9.98 -23.31
CA ARG A 469 -13.36 -10.01 -24.69
C ARG A 469 -12.15 -10.91 -24.84
N ALA A 470 -11.20 -10.83 -23.90
CA ALA A 470 -10.05 -11.73 -23.86
C ALA A 470 -10.49 -13.21 -23.79
N GLY A 471 -11.43 -13.52 -22.89
CA GLY A 471 -12.00 -14.86 -22.77
C GLY A 471 -12.69 -15.34 -24.05
N GLN A 472 -13.48 -14.50 -24.69
CA GLN A 472 -14.14 -14.82 -25.97
C GLN A 472 -13.13 -15.14 -27.08
N ARG A 473 -12.05 -14.36 -27.21
CA ARG A 473 -10.99 -14.59 -28.21
C ARG A 473 -10.23 -15.89 -27.97
N LEU A 474 -10.00 -16.22 -26.71
CA LEU A 474 -9.27 -17.43 -26.30
C LEU A 474 -10.12 -18.69 -26.35
N ALA A 475 -11.45 -18.60 -26.53
CA ALA A 475 -12.36 -19.73 -26.41
C ALA A 475 -11.98 -20.97 -27.24
N THR A 476 -11.47 -20.76 -28.45
CA THR A 476 -11.03 -21.83 -29.37
C THR A 476 -9.52 -22.04 -29.37
N LEU A 477 -8.72 -21.06 -28.92
CA LEU A 477 -7.26 -21.08 -28.93
C LEU A 477 -6.70 -21.70 -27.66
N ASP A 478 -7.24 -21.30 -26.53
CA ASP A 478 -6.87 -21.75 -25.18
C ASP A 478 -8.12 -21.73 -24.28
N PRO A 479 -8.91 -22.80 -24.29
CA PRO A 479 -10.17 -22.88 -23.53
C PRO A 479 -9.98 -22.73 -22.00
N GLU A 480 -8.85 -23.19 -21.49
CA GLU A 480 -8.55 -23.10 -20.04
C GLU A 480 -8.30 -21.62 -19.66
N ARG A 481 -7.47 -20.93 -20.42
CA ARG A 481 -7.18 -19.51 -20.21
C ARG A 481 -8.40 -18.63 -20.47
N SER A 482 -9.24 -19.01 -21.45
CA SER A 482 -10.53 -18.36 -21.70
C SER A 482 -11.41 -18.34 -20.46
N ARG A 483 -11.54 -19.49 -19.80
CA ARG A 483 -12.34 -19.57 -18.57
C ARG A 483 -11.73 -18.79 -17.40
N GLU A 484 -10.41 -18.80 -17.25
CA GLU A 484 -9.74 -17.96 -16.26
C GLU A 484 -10.10 -16.47 -16.48
N CYS A 485 -10.09 -15.98 -17.71
CA CYS A 485 -10.49 -14.61 -18.05
C CYS A 485 -11.93 -14.29 -17.63
N PHE A 486 -12.86 -15.20 -17.79
CA PHE A 486 -14.25 -15.00 -17.34
C PHE A 486 -14.35 -15.00 -15.81
N VAL A 487 -13.59 -15.85 -15.11
CA VAL A 487 -13.53 -15.82 -13.63
C VAL A 487 -12.89 -14.52 -13.15
N ASP A 488 -11.84 -14.03 -13.83
CA ASP A 488 -11.22 -12.72 -13.54
C ASP A 488 -12.21 -11.58 -13.74
N ALA A 489 -12.97 -11.59 -14.85
CA ALA A 489 -14.02 -10.60 -15.12
C ALA A 489 -15.08 -10.57 -14.02
N LEU A 490 -15.48 -11.75 -13.55
CA LEU A 490 -16.44 -11.91 -12.47
C LEU A 490 -15.90 -11.38 -11.14
N GLU A 491 -14.69 -11.80 -10.75
CA GLU A 491 -14.07 -11.37 -9.50
C GLU A 491 -13.87 -9.84 -9.47
N MET A 492 -13.43 -9.25 -10.59
CA MET A 492 -13.31 -7.81 -10.74
C MET A 492 -14.65 -7.09 -10.57
N SER A 493 -15.72 -7.58 -11.20
CA SER A 493 -17.05 -6.98 -11.09
C SER A 493 -17.61 -7.03 -9.68
N LEU A 494 -17.38 -8.14 -8.98
CA LEU A 494 -17.81 -8.33 -7.59
C LEU A 494 -17.04 -7.42 -6.62
N LEU A 495 -15.74 -7.22 -6.83
CA LEU A 495 -14.90 -6.36 -6.01
C LEU A 495 -15.21 -4.87 -6.21
N VAL A 496 -15.55 -4.46 -7.44
CA VAL A 496 -15.92 -3.06 -7.76
C VAL A 496 -17.39 -2.76 -7.41
N GLY A 497 -18.20 -3.79 -7.12
CA GLY A 497 -19.59 -3.63 -6.68
C GLY A 497 -20.59 -3.39 -7.81
N ARG A 498 -20.22 -3.63 -9.06
CA ARG A 498 -21.08 -3.55 -10.26
C ARG A 498 -21.51 -4.94 -10.72
N SER A 499 -22.27 -5.65 -9.92
CA SER A 499 -22.43 -7.08 -10.16
C SER A 499 -23.62 -7.49 -11.06
N GLY A 500 -24.69 -6.71 -11.18
CA GLY A 500 -25.90 -7.15 -11.89
C GLY A 500 -25.69 -7.41 -13.38
N ASP A 501 -25.57 -6.35 -14.18
CA ASP A 501 -25.48 -6.45 -15.67
C ASP A 501 -24.20 -7.15 -16.14
N VAL A 502 -23.09 -6.99 -15.38
CA VAL A 502 -21.79 -7.59 -15.73
C VAL A 502 -21.80 -9.09 -15.46
N LEU A 503 -22.42 -9.53 -14.36
CA LEU A 503 -22.54 -10.96 -14.04
C LEU A 503 -23.24 -11.71 -15.16
N ASP A 504 -24.42 -11.23 -15.60
CA ASP A 504 -25.17 -11.84 -16.70
C ASP A 504 -24.35 -11.88 -17.99
N THR A 505 -23.67 -10.80 -18.32
CA THR A 505 -22.82 -10.72 -19.51
C THR A 505 -21.68 -11.74 -19.47
N VAL A 506 -20.99 -11.86 -18.32
CA VAL A 506 -19.91 -12.83 -18.11
C VAL A 506 -20.44 -14.27 -18.24
N LEU A 507 -21.58 -14.58 -17.61
CA LEU A 507 -22.15 -15.93 -17.62
C LEU A 507 -22.63 -16.34 -19.03
N VAL A 508 -23.26 -15.42 -19.77
CA VAL A 508 -23.67 -15.66 -21.17
C VAL A 508 -22.46 -15.90 -22.06
N ALA A 509 -21.40 -15.06 -21.93
CA ALA A 509 -20.18 -15.20 -22.72
C ALA A 509 -19.44 -16.51 -22.39
N ALA A 510 -19.34 -16.86 -21.11
CA ALA A 510 -18.71 -18.10 -20.65
C ALA A 510 -19.46 -19.35 -21.15
N SER A 511 -20.80 -19.33 -21.16
CA SER A 511 -21.63 -20.41 -21.68
C SER A 511 -21.47 -20.57 -23.21
N ALA A 512 -21.44 -19.46 -23.94
CA ALA A 512 -21.20 -19.48 -25.38
C ALA A 512 -19.80 -20.02 -25.73
N ALA A 513 -18.77 -19.60 -24.99
CA ALA A 513 -17.39 -20.09 -25.13
C ALA A 513 -17.28 -21.58 -24.80
N ALA A 514 -17.95 -22.06 -23.74
CA ALA A 514 -18.00 -23.48 -23.38
C ALA A 514 -18.65 -24.34 -24.48
N SER A 515 -19.69 -23.83 -25.13
CA SER A 515 -20.35 -24.50 -26.26
C SER A 515 -19.48 -24.59 -27.51
N ALA A 516 -18.53 -23.68 -27.70
CA ALA A 516 -17.56 -23.67 -28.78
C ALA A 516 -16.40 -24.66 -28.56
N SER A 517 -16.16 -25.11 -27.32
CA SER A 517 -15.10 -26.06 -26.97
C SER A 517 -15.68 -27.47 -26.89
N ALA A 518 -15.09 -28.40 -27.65
CA ALA A 518 -15.49 -29.82 -27.65
C ALA A 518 -14.95 -30.63 -26.46
N ALA A 519 -14.18 -30.03 -25.56
CA ALA A 519 -13.53 -30.71 -24.43
C ALA A 519 -14.51 -30.93 -23.28
N ALA A 520 -14.71 -32.18 -22.87
CA ALA A 520 -15.40 -32.53 -21.64
C ALA A 520 -14.54 -32.10 -20.44
N ARG A 521 -15.07 -31.29 -19.55
CA ARG A 521 -14.44 -30.82 -18.32
C ARG A 521 -15.36 -30.99 -17.12
N PRO A 522 -14.83 -31.10 -15.89
CA PRO A 522 -15.67 -31.07 -14.71
C PRO A 522 -16.33 -29.67 -14.58
N PRO A 523 -17.56 -29.62 -14.04
CA PRO A 523 -18.22 -28.34 -13.74
C PRO A 523 -17.41 -27.51 -12.77
N ASP A 524 -17.35 -26.20 -13.01
CA ASP A 524 -16.64 -25.24 -12.17
C ASP A 524 -17.57 -24.16 -11.61
N ILE A 525 -16.97 -23.10 -11.04
CA ILE A 525 -17.68 -21.99 -10.41
C ILE A 525 -18.56 -21.22 -11.41
N LEU A 526 -18.14 -21.06 -12.68
CA LEU A 526 -18.96 -20.39 -13.68
C LEU A 526 -20.22 -21.19 -14.04
N ASP A 527 -20.10 -22.53 -14.10
CA ASP A 527 -21.27 -23.38 -14.31
C ASP A 527 -22.22 -23.34 -13.09
N ALA A 528 -21.68 -23.30 -11.87
CA ALA A 528 -22.45 -23.18 -10.65
C ALA A 528 -23.23 -21.84 -10.59
N LEU A 529 -22.58 -20.72 -10.99
CA LEU A 529 -23.20 -19.41 -11.02
C LEU A 529 -24.21 -19.28 -12.16
N SER A 530 -23.91 -19.87 -13.32
CA SER A 530 -24.89 -19.97 -14.43
C SER A 530 -26.15 -20.73 -13.98
N LEU A 531 -25.98 -21.82 -13.25
CA LEU A 531 -27.09 -22.60 -12.70
C LEU A 531 -27.85 -21.80 -11.62
N LEU A 532 -27.15 -21.04 -10.79
CA LEU A 532 -27.75 -20.15 -9.79
C LEU A 532 -28.65 -19.10 -10.46
N ASN A 533 -28.15 -18.48 -11.50
CA ASN A 533 -28.88 -17.44 -12.24
C ASN A 533 -30.10 -18.00 -12.96
N ALA A 534 -29.94 -19.16 -13.64
CA ALA A 534 -31.02 -19.75 -14.43
C ALA A 534 -32.07 -20.52 -13.62
N HIS A 535 -31.68 -21.21 -12.55
CA HIS A 535 -32.52 -22.19 -11.84
C HIS A 535 -32.58 -21.99 -10.32
N GLY A 536 -31.89 -20.98 -9.81
CA GLY A 536 -31.90 -20.58 -8.41
C GLY A 536 -31.04 -21.44 -7.48
N HIS A 537 -31.11 -21.12 -6.19
CA HIS A 537 -30.22 -21.67 -5.14
C HIS A 537 -30.33 -23.18 -4.97
N GLN A 538 -31.52 -23.77 -5.06
CA GLN A 538 -31.71 -25.21 -4.84
C GLN A 538 -30.94 -26.05 -5.86
N ALA A 539 -30.92 -25.63 -7.13
CA ALA A 539 -30.19 -26.31 -8.18
C ALA A 539 -28.67 -26.07 -8.07
N ALA A 540 -28.27 -24.86 -7.72
CA ALA A 540 -26.86 -24.44 -7.74
C ALA A 540 -26.07 -24.85 -6.49
N ALA A 541 -26.68 -24.93 -5.31
CA ALA A 541 -25.98 -25.15 -4.04
C ALA A 541 -25.06 -26.39 -4.00
N PRO A 542 -25.42 -27.56 -4.57
CA PRO A 542 -24.51 -28.71 -4.60
C PRO A 542 -23.23 -28.42 -5.38
N LEU A 543 -23.36 -27.70 -6.51
CA LEU A 543 -22.24 -27.37 -7.38
C LEU A 543 -21.37 -26.26 -6.80
N LEU A 544 -21.99 -25.27 -6.16
CA LEU A 544 -21.27 -24.23 -5.40
C LEU A 544 -20.41 -24.84 -4.28
N ARG A 545 -20.95 -25.80 -3.52
CA ARG A 545 -20.19 -26.54 -2.50
C ARG A 545 -19.05 -27.34 -3.12
N SER A 546 -19.32 -28.05 -4.21
CA SER A 546 -18.26 -28.79 -4.92
C SER A 546 -17.14 -27.89 -5.40
N ALA A 547 -17.45 -26.71 -5.93
CA ALA A 547 -16.45 -25.73 -6.35
C ALA A 547 -15.61 -25.19 -5.17
N LEU A 548 -16.22 -25.01 -4.01
CA LEU A 548 -15.51 -24.58 -2.81
C LEU A 548 -14.54 -25.66 -2.28
N HIS A 549 -14.94 -26.92 -2.27
CA HIS A 549 -14.23 -28.02 -1.61
C HIS A 549 -13.43 -28.92 -2.57
N GLY A 550 -13.18 -28.50 -3.81
CA GLY A 550 -12.50 -29.29 -4.84
C GLY A 550 -11.26 -30.06 -4.33
N THR A 551 -11.14 -31.33 -4.72
CA THR A 551 -10.23 -32.32 -4.13
C THR A 551 -8.75 -32.08 -4.39
N ASP A 552 -8.37 -31.44 -5.52
CA ASP A 552 -6.97 -31.31 -5.92
C ASP A 552 -6.37 -29.92 -5.67
N SER A 553 -7.19 -28.88 -5.65
CA SER A 553 -6.78 -27.52 -5.32
C SER A 553 -8.01 -26.70 -4.94
N PRO A 554 -8.24 -26.43 -3.65
CA PRO A 554 -9.37 -25.63 -3.22
C PRO A 554 -9.39 -24.25 -3.90
N MET A 555 -10.59 -23.81 -4.34
CA MET A 555 -10.74 -22.52 -5.04
C MET A 555 -10.11 -21.34 -4.30
N TRP A 556 -10.14 -21.36 -2.97
CA TRP A 556 -9.59 -20.27 -2.15
C TRP A 556 -8.08 -20.07 -2.27
N THR A 557 -7.31 -21.05 -2.72
CA THR A 557 -5.86 -20.90 -2.92
C THR A 557 -5.55 -20.00 -4.13
N ARG A 558 -6.45 -19.95 -5.12
CA ARG A 558 -6.31 -19.14 -6.33
C ARG A 558 -7.22 -17.91 -6.32
N ARG A 559 -8.42 -18.05 -5.75
CA ARG A 559 -9.51 -17.04 -5.79
C ARG A 559 -10.14 -16.86 -4.42
N PRO A 560 -9.39 -16.37 -3.41
CA PRO A 560 -9.90 -16.30 -2.04
C PRO A 560 -11.10 -15.34 -1.89
N ALA A 561 -11.13 -14.22 -2.63
CA ALA A 561 -12.24 -13.28 -2.57
C ALA A 561 -13.54 -13.91 -3.08
N LEU A 562 -13.50 -14.58 -4.22
CA LEU A 562 -14.65 -15.29 -4.78
C LEU A 562 -15.09 -16.43 -3.85
N ALA A 563 -14.16 -17.18 -3.27
CA ALA A 563 -14.47 -18.25 -2.31
C ALA A 563 -15.22 -17.73 -1.07
N LEU A 564 -14.80 -16.59 -0.53
CA LEU A 564 -15.48 -15.95 0.60
C LEU A 564 -16.91 -15.51 0.25
N ILE A 565 -17.12 -14.97 -0.96
CA ILE A 565 -18.45 -14.56 -1.44
C ILE A 565 -19.36 -15.80 -1.61
N VAL A 566 -18.86 -16.89 -2.17
CA VAL A 566 -19.62 -18.14 -2.34
C VAL A 566 -19.91 -18.78 -0.99
N ALA A 567 -18.97 -18.79 -0.05
CA ALA A 567 -19.20 -19.28 1.31
C ALA A 567 -20.28 -18.44 2.03
N ALA A 568 -20.27 -17.11 1.84
CA ALA A 568 -21.31 -16.23 2.38
C ALA A 568 -22.69 -16.49 1.74
N GLU A 569 -22.75 -16.77 0.43
CA GLU A 569 -23.99 -17.13 -0.28
C GLU A 569 -24.61 -18.41 0.27
N LEU A 570 -23.79 -19.36 0.68
CA LEU A 570 -24.19 -20.64 1.26
C LEU A 570 -24.37 -20.60 2.80
N TRP A 571 -24.12 -19.48 3.45
CA TRP A 571 -23.98 -19.35 4.93
C TRP A 571 -23.05 -20.40 5.53
N ASP A 572 -22.00 -20.78 4.78
CA ASP A 572 -20.99 -21.72 5.22
C ASP A 572 -19.91 -20.99 6.06
N SER A 573 -20.20 -20.85 7.34
CA SER A 573 -19.31 -20.16 8.29
C SER A 573 -17.98 -20.88 8.52
N ASP A 574 -17.95 -22.21 8.34
CA ASP A 574 -16.76 -23.04 8.58
C ASP A 574 -15.76 -22.89 7.44
N THR A 575 -16.25 -23.01 6.19
CA THR A 575 -15.41 -22.75 5.01
C THR A 575 -14.94 -21.30 4.99
N HIS A 576 -15.83 -20.33 5.29
CA HIS A 576 -15.44 -18.93 5.42
C HIS A 576 -14.30 -18.75 6.43
N GLY A 577 -14.39 -19.39 7.61
CA GLY A 577 -13.35 -19.38 8.63
C GLY A 577 -12.03 -19.96 8.13
N THR A 578 -12.08 -21.10 7.47
CA THR A 578 -10.90 -21.77 6.89
C THR A 578 -10.18 -20.88 5.87
N VAL A 579 -10.93 -20.20 5.01
CA VAL A 579 -10.37 -19.28 4.01
C VAL A 579 -9.74 -18.07 4.68
N VAL A 580 -10.37 -17.49 5.71
CA VAL A 580 -9.81 -16.38 6.49
C VAL A 580 -8.51 -16.78 7.17
N ASP A 581 -8.47 -17.94 7.82
CA ASP A 581 -7.25 -18.44 8.48
C ASP A 581 -6.12 -18.69 7.48
N TRP A 582 -6.45 -19.23 6.30
CA TRP A 582 -5.49 -19.40 5.21
C TRP A 582 -4.97 -18.03 4.70
N LEU A 583 -5.83 -17.03 4.49
CA LEU A 583 -5.45 -15.68 4.09
C LEU A 583 -4.50 -15.05 5.12
N MET A 584 -4.82 -15.18 6.40
CA MET A 584 -3.99 -14.65 7.48
C MET A 584 -2.62 -15.31 7.52
N LYS A 585 -2.58 -16.65 7.40
CA LYS A 585 -1.32 -17.42 7.36
C LYS A 585 -0.50 -17.07 6.13
N THR A 586 -1.13 -17.11 4.96
CA THR A 586 -0.45 -16.85 3.67
C THR A 586 0.00 -15.41 3.55
N GLY A 587 -0.84 -14.44 3.93
CA GLY A 587 -0.51 -13.02 3.93
C GLY A 587 0.68 -12.70 4.83
N ARG A 588 0.74 -13.31 6.02
CA ARG A 588 1.88 -13.15 6.93
C ARG A 588 3.14 -13.87 6.46
N ALA A 589 3.00 -15.04 5.85
CA ALA A 589 4.14 -15.81 5.36
C ALA A 589 4.75 -15.23 4.08
N SER A 590 3.91 -14.75 3.16
CA SER A 590 4.34 -14.13 1.90
C SER A 590 4.70 -12.66 2.05
N GLY A 591 4.24 -12.02 3.14
CA GLY A 591 4.35 -10.57 3.33
C GLY A 591 3.50 -9.75 2.35
N SER A 592 2.57 -10.36 1.63
CA SER A 592 1.70 -9.64 0.71
C SER A 592 0.71 -8.74 1.46
N PRO A 593 0.84 -7.41 1.40
CA PRO A 593 -0.08 -6.51 2.07
C PRO A 593 -1.51 -6.67 1.57
N LEU A 594 -1.69 -6.97 0.28
CA LEU A 594 -3.01 -7.17 -0.32
C LEU A 594 -3.72 -8.38 0.27
N VAL A 595 -3.05 -9.53 0.33
CA VAL A 595 -3.59 -10.77 0.90
C VAL A 595 -3.86 -10.62 2.40
N LEU A 596 -2.94 -9.97 3.13
CA LEU A 596 -3.08 -9.74 4.55
C LEU A 596 -4.23 -8.77 4.88
N ARG A 597 -4.38 -7.68 4.12
CA ARG A 597 -5.49 -6.74 4.27
C ARG A 597 -6.85 -7.40 4.02
N LEU A 598 -6.97 -8.21 2.96
CA LEU A 598 -8.18 -8.99 2.71
C LEU A 598 -8.48 -9.93 3.88
N GLY A 599 -7.49 -10.67 4.35
CA GLY A 599 -7.63 -11.56 5.50
C GLY A 599 -8.05 -10.84 6.78
N LEU A 600 -7.44 -9.70 7.09
CA LEU A 600 -7.76 -8.88 8.27
C LEU A 600 -9.18 -8.28 8.19
N ALA A 601 -9.58 -7.80 7.02
CA ALA A 601 -10.92 -7.25 6.81
C ALA A 601 -12.00 -8.33 7.01
N GLN A 602 -11.80 -9.52 6.48
CA GLN A 602 -12.72 -10.64 6.66
C GLN A 602 -12.70 -11.18 8.10
N LEU A 603 -11.52 -11.26 8.74
CA LEU A 603 -11.39 -11.61 10.15
C LEU A 603 -12.16 -10.63 11.03
N ALA A 604 -12.07 -9.33 10.77
CA ALA A 604 -12.74 -8.30 11.53
C ALA A 604 -14.28 -8.43 11.40
N SER A 605 -14.79 -8.61 10.18
CA SER A 605 -16.23 -8.83 9.95
C SER A 605 -16.72 -10.09 10.64
N ARG A 606 -16.00 -11.20 10.50
CA ARG A 606 -16.35 -12.46 11.18
C ARG A 606 -16.33 -12.30 12.71
N ALA A 607 -15.31 -11.63 13.25
CA ALA A 607 -15.22 -11.39 14.69
C ALA A 607 -16.39 -10.54 15.20
N ALA A 608 -16.81 -9.51 14.47
CA ALA A 608 -18.01 -8.73 14.80
C ALA A 608 -19.27 -9.60 14.77
N LEU A 609 -19.44 -10.45 13.77
CA LEU A 609 -20.59 -11.36 13.62
C LEU A 609 -20.61 -12.51 14.63
N THR A 610 -19.45 -12.88 15.22
CA THR A 610 -19.38 -13.84 16.31
C THR A 610 -19.47 -13.21 17.70
N GLY A 611 -19.52 -11.87 17.80
CA GLY A 611 -19.59 -11.12 19.06
C GLY A 611 -18.24 -10.88 19.73
N ASP A 612 -17.10 -11.24 19.10
CA ASP A 612 -15.75 -10.88 19.59
C ASP A 612 -15.35 -9.50 19.08
N LEU A 613 -15.96 -8.46 19.66
CA LEU A 613 -15.72 -7.08 19.26
C LEU A 613 -14.25 -6.65 19.49
N ALA A 614 -13.58 -7.22 20.48
CA ALA A 614 -12.17 -6.93 20.75
C ALA A 614 -11.26 -7.44 19.60
N ARG A 615 -11.54 -8.64 19.09
CA ARG A 615 -10.83 -9.19 17.93
C ARG A 615 -11.14 -8.41 16.66
N ALA A 616 -12.39 -8.01 16.48
CA ALA A 616 -12.79 -7.17 15.35
C ALA A 616 -12.04 -5.82 15.34
N MET A 617 -12.00 -5.12 16.49
CA MET A 617 -11.26 -3.86 16.65
C MET A 617 -9.76 -4.03 16.38
N ALA A 618 -9.17 -5.11 16.87
CA ALA A 618 -7.75 -5.41 16.67
C ALA A 618 -7.42 -5.64 15.18
N ALA A 619 -8.24 -6.42 14.48
CA ALA A 619 -8.04 -6.70 13.06
C ALA A 619 -8.24 -5.44 12.19
N ILE A 620 -9.21 -4.58 12.52
CA ILE A 620 -9.41 -3.29 11.85
C ILE A 620 -8.17 -2.39 12.06
N ALA A 621 -7.67 -2.28 13.29
CA ALA A 621 -6.51 -1.43 13.59
C ALA A 621 -5.24 -1.91 12.84
N GLU A 622 -5.04 -3.22 12.71
CA GLU A 622 -3.93 -3.80 11.93
C GLU A 622 -4.12 -3.52 10.43
N GLU A 623 -5.35 -3.67 9.89
CA GLU A 623 -5.66 -3.36 8.49
C GLU A 623 -5.44 -1.87 8.17
N GLU A 624 -5.92 -0.96 9.02
CA GLU A 624 -5.72 0.48 8.89
C GLU A 624 -4.23 0.86 8.90
N ALA A 625 -3.43 0.24 9.77
CA ALA A 625 -1.99 0.46 9.82
C ALA A 625 -1.29 0.03 8.52
N ILE A 626 -1.73 -1.09 7.91
CA ILE A 626 -1.20 -1.55 6.63
C ILE A 626 -1.69 -0.64 5.49
N ALA A 627 -2.96 -0.24 5.49
CA ALA A 627 -3.51 0.69 4.51
C ALA A 627 -2.73 2.01 4.48
N ASP A 628 -2.50 2.60 5.67
CA ASP A 628 -1.67 3.80 5.84
C ASP A 628 -0.24 3.57 5.34
N ALA A 629 0.37 2.43 5.70
CA ALA A 629 1.71 2.07 5.26
C ALA A 629 1.85 1.93 3.74
N THR A 630 0.81 1.45 3.07
CA THR A 630 0.79 1.22 1.62
C THR A 630 0.23 2.39 0.81
N GLY A 631 -0.23 3.46 1.49
CA GLY A 631 -0.81 4.65 0.85
C GLY A 631 -2.18 4.41 0.22
N GLY A 632 -2.90 3.36 0.67
CA GLY A 632 -4.25 3.05 0.22
C GLY A 632 -5.32 3.40 1.26
N PRO A 633 -6.58 3.58 0.87
CA PRO A 633 -7.67 3.77 1.83
C PRO A 633 -7.91 2.49 2.63
N PRO A 634 -8.33 2.59 3.91
CA PRO A 634 -8.73 1.43 4.70
C PRO A 634 -10.06 0.85 4.21
N VAL A 635 -10.24 -0.46 4.42
CA VAL A 635 -11.47 -1.16 4.04
C VAL A 635 -12.63 -0.74 4.97
N SER A 636 -13.75 -0.30 4.39
CA SER A 636 -14.86 0.31 5.15
C SER A 636 -15.82 -0.69 5.79
N TYR A 637 -16.17 -1.80 5.11
CA TYR A 637 -17.25 -2.70 5.57
C TYR A 637 -17.02 -3.35 6.95
N PRO A 638 -15.79 -3.71 7.39
CA PRO A 638 -15.62 -4.26 8.73
C PRO A 638 -15.97 -3.26 9.84
N ARG A 639 -15.67 -1.98 9.60
CA ARG A 639 -16.00 -0.89 10.52
C ARG A 639 -17.52 -0.67 10.63
N LEU A 640 -18.22 -0.78 9.49
CA LEU A 640 -19.68 -0.69 9.44
C LEU A 640 -20.32 -1.84 10.22
N HIS A 641 -19.86 -3.09 10.03
CA HIS A 641 -20.34 -4.26 10.75
C HIS A 641 -20.08 -4.12 12.27
N LEU A 642 -18.85 -3.73 12.66
CA LEU A 642 -18.51 -3.52 14.07
C LEU A 642 -19.39 -2.45 14.71
N ALA A 643 -19.59 -1.31 14.05
CA ALA A 643 -20.38 -0.21 14.57
C ALA A 643 -21.87 -0.58 14.72
N ALA A 644 -22.43 -1.30 13.74
CA ALA A 644 -23.79 -1.79 13.78
C ALA A 644 -24.01 -2.79 14.91
N MET A 645 -23.08 -3.75 15.08
CA MET A 645 -23.17 -4.78 16.12
C MET A 645 -22.96 -4.19 17.52
N ARG A 646 -22.00 -3.26 17.69
CA ARG A 646 -21.78 -2.56 18.95
C ARG A 646 -23.01 -1.75 19.38
N GLY A 647 -23.69 -1.13 18.43
CA GLY A 647 -24.98 -0.53 18.64
C GLY A 647 -24.96 0.85 19.30
N ARG A 648 -23.85 1.58 19.28
CA ARG A 648 -23.72 2.94 19.80
C ARG A 648 -24.22 3.94 18.76
N ARG A 649 -25.46 4.40 18.89
CA ARG A 649 -26.14 5.26 17.91
C ARG A 649 -25.26 6.38 17.38
N ARG A 650 -24.70 7.23 18.24
CA ARG A 650 -23.92 8.42 17.80
C ARG A 650 -22.67 8.02 17.02
N GLU A 651 -21.83 7.13 17.57
CA GLU A 651 -20.60 6.67 16.94
C GLU A 651 -20.88 6.03 15.57
N ALA A 652 -21.92 5.21 15.49
CA ALA A 652 -22.30 4.54 14.25
C ALA A 652 -22.84 5.54 13.21
N THR A 653 -23.71 6.50 13.60
CA THR A 653 -24.25 7.50 12.67
C THR A 653 -23.14 8.38 12.09
N GLU A 654 -22.21 8.89 12.91
CA GLU A 654 -21.06 9.68 12.46
C GLU A 654 -20.20 8.92 11.44
N LEU A 655 -19.96 7.61 11.69
CA LEU A 655 -19.23 6.75 10.76
C LEU A 655 -20.00 6.54 9.45
N PHE A 656 -21.30 6.26 9.56
CA PHE A 656 -22.17 5.98 8.40
C PHE A 656 -22.29 7.20 7.48
N GLU A 657 -22.45 8.39 8.04
CA GLU A 657 -22.46 9.67 7.29
C GLU A 657 -21.12 9.91 6.59
N LYS A 658 -20.01 9.65 7.27
CA LYS A 658 -18.68 9.78 6.68
C LYS A 658 -18.49 8.82 5.49
N VAL A 659 -18.91 7.56 5.65
CA VAL A 659 -18.78 6.56 4.55
C VAL A 659 -19.72 6.93 3.40
N ALA A 660 -20.94 7.37 3.68
CA ALA A 660 -21.88 7.82 2.64
C ALA A 660 -21.32 9.01 1.83
N ALA A 661 -20.67 9.97 2.49
CA ALA A 661 -20.09 11.14 1.85
C ALA A 661 -18.88 10.82 0.97
N THR A 662 -18.18 9.72 1.25
CA THR A 662 -16.99 9.29 0.49
C THR A 662 -17.27 8.17 -0.51
N ALA A 663 -18.49 7.60 -0.49
CA ALA A 663 -18.87 6.55 -1.42
C ALA A 663 -18.90 7.08 -2.87
N SER A 664 -18.22 6.38 -3.78
CA SER A 664 -18.32 6.67 -5.20
C SER A 664 -19.73 6.37 -5.72
N PRO A 665 -20.27 7.12 -6.70
CA PRO A 665 -21.51 6.77 -7.39
C PRO A 665 -21.50 5.34 -7.95
N ASP A 666 -20.33 4.84 -8.28
CA ASP A 666 -20.11 3.48 -8.79
C ASP A 666 -19.89 2.43 -7.68
N GLY A 667 -19.81 2.85 -6.41
CA GLY A 667 -19.57 2.01 -5.22
C GLY A 667 -20.84 1.33 -4.67
N ALA A 668 -21.66 0.73 -5.51
CA ALA A 668 -22.93 0.12 -5.11
C ALA A 668 -22.79 -0.92 -3.99
N GLY A 669 -21.70 -1.70 -3.99
CA GLY A 669 -21.39 -2.67 -2.93
C GLY A 669 -21.12 -2.02 -1.57
N GLN A 670 -20.40 -0.90 -1.53
CA GLN A 670 -20.13 -0.15 -0.30
C GLN A 670 -21.42 0.45 0.29
N LEU A 671 -22.30 0.94 -0.58
CA LEU A 671 -23.62 1.44 -0.16
C LEU A 671 -24.52 0.32 0.36
N ALA A 672 -24.47 -0.88 -0.25
CA ALA A 672 -25.22 -2.04 0.24
C ALA A 672 -24.75 -2.47 1.65
N ASP A 673 -23.44 -2.49 1.91
CA ASP A 673 -22.89 -2.76 3.25
C ASP A 673 -23.31 -1.68 4.27
N LEU A 674 -23.30 -0.40 3.87
CA LEU A 674 -23.77 0.71 4.69
C LEU A 674 -25.26 0.57 5.04
N HIS A 675 -26.09 0.28 4.06
CA HIS A 675 -27.53 0.10 4.28
C HIS A 675 -27.83 -1.14 5.12
N HIS A 676 -27.10 -2.25 4.93
CA HIS A 676 -27.22 -3.42 5.79
C HIS A 676 -26.84 -3.08 7.24
N ALA A 677 -25.69 -2.46 7.47
CA ALA A 677 -25.26 -2.02 8.80
C ALA A 677 -26.28 -1.08 9.46
N THR A 678 -26.88 -0.17 8.69
CA THR A 678 -27.93 0.74 9.14
C THR A 678 -29.20 -0.01 9.56
N ALA A 679 -29.58 -1.06 8.80
CA ALA A 679 -30.73 -1.89 9.14
C ALA A 679 -30.50 -2.68 10.44
N VAL A 680 -29.33 -3.31 10.62
CA VAL A 680 -28.97 -4.04 11.85
C VAL A 680 -29.00 -3.11 13.06
N LEU A 681 -28.34 -1.95 12.97
CA LEU A 681 -28.31 -0.96 14.06
C LEU A 681 -29.71 -0.55 14.48
N ASN A 682 -30.56 -0.16 13.51
CA ASN A 682 -31.89 0.38 13.80
C ASN A 682 -32.89 -0.70 14.27
N ASN A 683 -32.76 -1.96 13.85
CA ASN A 683 -33.48 -3.07 14.45
C ASN A 683 -33.10 -3.26 15.93
N GLY A 684 -31.82 -3.14 16.26
CA GLY A 684 -31.36 -3.18 17.66
C GLY A 684 -31.89 -2.02 18.49
N LEU A 685 -31.94 -0.82 17.92
CA LEU A 685 -32.46 0.41 18.56
C LEU A 685 -33.99 0.53 18.52
N THR A 686 -34.71 -0.44 17.98
CA THR A 686 -36.17 -0.47 17.82
C THR A 686 -36.73 0.64 16.90
N ASP A 687 -35.89 1.27 16.07
CA ASP A 687 -36.30 2.20 15.03
C ASP A 687 -36.61 1.43 13.73
N TYR A 688 -37.74 0.70 13.78
CA TYR A 688 -38.08 -0.22 12.69
C TYR A 688 -38.39 0.46 11.35
N ARG A 689 -38.82 1.74 11.38
CA ARG A 689 -39.05 2.50 10.13
C ARG A 689 -37.72 2.78 9.41
N ALA A 690 -36.73 3.25 10.15
CA ALA A 690 -35.40 3.46 9.60
C ALA A 690 -34.75 2.13 9.18
N ALA A 691 -34.90 1.06 9.97
CA ALA A 691 -34.43 -0.27 9.63
C ALA A 691 -35.06 -0.78 8.32
N LEU A 692 -36.38 -0.65 8.15
CA LEU A 692 -37.07 -1.09 6.95
C LEU A 692 -36.63 -0.32 5.70
N ALA A 693 -36.49 1.01 5.81
CA ALA A 693 -36.00 1.83 4.70
C ALA A 693 -34.58 1.41 4.25
N ALA A 694 -33.69 1.19 5.21
CA ALA A 694 -32.32 0.76 4.94
C ALA A 694 -32.26 -0.68 4.39
N ALA A 695 -33.02 -1.61 4.98
CA ALA A 695 -33.07 -3.00 4.52
C ALA A 695 -33.57 -3.14 3.06
N ARG A 696 -34.55 -2.31 2.66
CA ARG A 696 -35.03 -2.23 1.26
C ARG A 696 -33.91 -1.84 0.30
N LEU A 697 -33.14 -0.81 0.64
CA LEU A 697 -32.04 -0.36 -0.18
C LEU A 697 -30.94 -1.41 -0.27
N ALA A 698 -30.65 -2.08 0.84
CA ALA A 698 -29.66 -3.15 0.85
C ALA A 698 -30.14 -4.40 0.07
N ALA A 699 -31.45 -4.73 0.17
CA ALA A 699 -32.02 -5.89 -0.55
C ALA A 699 -32.20 -5.64 -2.05
N ALA A 700 -32.27 -4.37 -2.48
CA ALA A 700 -32.34 -4.00 -3.88
C ALA A 700 -30.98 -4.19 -4.60
N TYR A 701 -29.90 -4.42 -3.84
CA TYR A 701 -28.60 -4.72 -4.42
C TYR A 701 -28.57 -6.16 -4.93
N ASP A 702 -28.42 -6.29 -6.26
CA ASP A 702 -28.39 -7.60 -6.94
C ASP A 702 -26.94 -8.12 -7.01
N GLY A 703 -26.45 -8.67 -5.90
CA GLY A 703 -25.09 -9.20 -5.78
C GLY A 703 -25.03 -10.51 -4.99
N LEU A 704 -23.95 -11.27 -5.19
CA LEU A 704 -23.72 -12.54 -4.48
C LEU A 704 -23.32 -12.29 -3.01
N GLY A 705 -23.75 -13.17 -2.11
CA GLY A 705 -23.34 -13.25 -0.72
C GLY A 705 -24.01 -12.26 0.24
N ARG A 706 -24.39 -11.06 -0.22
CA ARG A 706 -24.96 -10.00 0.61
C ARG A 706 -26.48 -10.11 0.85
N PRO A 707 -27.30 -10.36 -0.18
CA PRO A 707 -28.77 -10.36 0.00
C PRO A 707 -29.25 -11.34 1.07
N GLY A 708 -28.58 -12.49 1.21
CA GLY A 708 -28.92 -13.49 2.22
C GLY A 708 -28.89 -12.97 3.64
N MET A 709 -27.92 -12.11 3.99
CA MET A 709 -27.77 -11.56 5.34
C MET A 709 -28.71 -10.37 5.61
N VAL A 710 -29.22 -9.72 4.59
CA VAL A 710 -30.18 -8.60 4.70
C VAL A 710 -31.60 -9.08 4.94
N LEU A 711 -31.97 -10.24 4.39
CA LEU A 711 -33.36 -10.75 4.45
C LEU A 711 -33.90 -10.92 5.87
N PRO A 712 -33.14 -11.43 6.88
CA PRO A 712 -33.64 -11.48 8.26
C PRO A 712 -33.94 -10.08 8.83
N GLU A 713 -33.15 -9.09 8.50
CA GLU A 713 -33.33 -7.70 8.92
C GLU A 713 -34.61 -7.09 8.30
N LEU A 714 -34.80 -7.38 7.01
CA LEU A 714 -35.98 -6.92 6.26
C LEU A 714 -37.26 -7.55 6.81
N VAL A 715 -37.27 -8.87 7.09
CA VAL A 715 -38.41 -9.57 7.66
C VAL A 715 -38.77 -8.97 9.01
N GLU A 716 -37.81 -8.80 9.91
CA GLU A 716 -38.11 -8.24 11.24
C GLU A 716 -38.64 -6.82 11.14
N ALA A 717 -37.99 -5.94 10.40
CA ALA A 717 -38.44 -4.55 10.26
C ALA A 717 -39.82 -4.44 9.59
N ALA A 718 -40.08 -5.26 8.57
CA ALA A 718 -41.37 -5.28 7.88
C ALA A 718 -42.52 -5.77 8.80
N VAL A 719 -42.30 -6.85 9.56
CA VAL A 719 -43.28 -7.33 10.55
C VAL A 719 -43.57 -6.26 11.61
N ARG A 720 -42.50 -5.61 12.12
CA ARG A 720 -42.66 -4.55 13.15
C ARG A 720 -43.36 -3.29 12.64
N CYS A 721 -43.23 -3.01 11.34
CA CYS A 721 -43.96 -1.90 10.69
C CYS A 721 -45.36 -2.27 10.19
N GLY A 722 -45.79 -3.53 10.37
CA GLY A 722 -47.10 -4.02 9.89
C GLY A 722 -47.16 -4.28 8.37
N ASN A 723 -46.03 -4.33 7.68
CA ASN A 723 -45.97 -4.61 6.25
C ASN A 723 -45.87 -6.13 6.01
N THR A 724 -47.00 -6.83 6.18
CA THR A 724 -47.06 -8.30 6.13
C THR A 724 -46.78 -8.87 4.75
N ALA A 725 -47.13 -8.17 3.67
CA ALA A 725 -46.86 -8.63 2.31
C ALA A 725 -45.36 -8.68 2.00
N GLU A 726 -44.64 -7.64 2.34
CA GLU A 726 -43.20 -7.58 2.14
C GLU A 726 -42.44 -8.56 3.05
N ALA A 727 -42.90 -8.70 4.30
CA ALA A 727 -42.34 -9.68 5.22
C ALA A 727 -42.51 -11.12 4.67
N ALA A 728 -43.63 -11.45 4.07
CA ALA A 728 -43.91 -12.76 3.47
C ALA A 728 -42.98 -13.03 2.26
N LEU A 729 -42.80 -12.05 1.35
CA LEU A 729 -41.92 -12.17 0.20
C LEU A 729 -40.45 -12.36 0.62
N ALA A 730 -40.00 -11.54 1.59
CA ALA A 730 -38.65 -11.64 2.13
C ALA A 730 -38.41 -13.01 2.83
N LEU A 731 -39.41 -13.49 3.60
CA LEU A 731 -39.34 -14.80 4.23
C LEU A 731 -39.29 -15.95 3.21
N GLU A 732 -40.08 -15.86 2.13
CA GLU A 732 -40.03 -16.86 1.05
C GLU A 732 -38.65 -16.93 0.43
N SER A 733 -38.04 -15.80 0.11
CA SER A 733 -36.67 -15.73 -0.44
C SER A 733 -35.62 -16.29 0.55
N LEU A 734 -35.72 -15.89 1.83
CA LEU A 734 -34.87 -16.40 2.89
C LEU A 734 -34.98 -17.93 3.06
N THR A 735 -36.22 -18.45 3.07
CA THR A 735 -36.48 -19.88 3.26
C THR A 735 -35.89 -20.70 2.12
N ARG A 736 -36.11 -20.30 0.85
CA ARG A 736 -35.54 -20.97 -0.32
C ARG A 736 -34.00 -21.04 -0.28
N ARG A 737 -33.38 -19.93 0.04
CA ARG A 737 -31.91 -19.85 0.18
C ARG A 737 -31.41 -20.74 1.33
N ALA A 738 -32.03 -20.67 2.49
CA ALA A 738 -31.64 -21.41 3.69
C ALA A 738 -31.78 -22.95 3.49
N GLN A 739 -32.87 -23.38 2.85
CA GLN A 739 -33.08 -24.80 2.53
C GLN A 739 -32.08 -25.32 1.50
N ALA A 740 -31.73 -24.52 0.49
CA ALA A 740 -30.71 -24.87 -0.50
C ALA A 740 -29.30 -24.96 0.13
N ALA A 741 -28.98 -24.03 1.02
CA ALA A 741 -27.72 -24.05 1.76
C ALA A 741 -27.64 -25.20 2.78
N GLY A 742 -28.74 -25.50 3.46
CA GLY A 742 -28.83 -26.59 4.46
C GLY A 742 -27.93 -26.38 5.68
N THR A 743 -27.38 -25.18 5.89
CA THR A 743 -26.48 -24.87 7.00
C THR A 743 -27.28 -24.50 8.26
N PRO A 744 -26.77 -24.84 9.45
CA PRO A 744 -27.44 -24.50 10.71
C PRO A 744 -27.76 -23.02 10.83
N LEU A 745 -26.83 -22.13 10.39
CA LEU A 745 -27.06 -20.70 10.40
C LEU A 745 -28.23 -20.30 9.51
N GLY A 746 -28.25 -20.68 8.25
CA GLY A 746 -29.31 -20.34 7.31
C GLY A 746 -30.68 -20.85 7.78
N LEU A 747 -30.74 -22.11 8.23
CA LEU A 747 -31.97 -22.73 8.75
C LEU A 747 -32.49 -22.00 10.02
N GLY A 748 -31.57 -21.63 10.94
CA GLY A 748 -31.97 -20.93 12.16
C GLY A 748 -32.48 -19.49 11.90
N LEU A 749 -31.82 -18.77 10.94
CA LEU A 749 -32.31 -17.44 10.53
C LEU A 749 -33.69 -17.52 9.88
N ALA A 750 -33.91 -18.50 9.00
CA ALA A 750 -35.19 -18.72 8.37
C ALA A 750 -36.29 -19.15 9.39
N ALA A 751 -35.91 -19.92 10.40
CA ALA A 751 -36.83 -20.38 11.45
C ALA A 751 -37.35 -19.22 12.32
N TYR A 752 -36.46 -18.36 12.88
CA TYR A 752 -36.94 -17.23 13.69
C TYR A 752 -37.71 -16.19 12.85
N ALA A 753 -37.28 -15.98 11.59
CA ALA A 753 -38.01 -15.09 10.69
C ALA A 753 -39.42 -15.64 10.41
N ARG A 754 -39.55 -16.96 10.24
CA ARG A 754 -40.86 -17.62 10.11
C ARG A 754 -41.71 -17.46 11.37
N GLY A 755 -41.09 -17.61 12.55
CA GLY A 755 -41.77 -17.35 13.84
C GLY A 755 -42.30 -15.92 13.96
N LEU A 756 -41.53 -14.92 13.50
CA LEU A 756 -41.94 -13.51 13.47
C LEU A 756 -43.19 -13.28 12.59
N VAL A 757 -43.24 -13.91 11.40
CA VAL A 757 -44.32 -13.74 10.42
C VAL A 757 -45.56 -14.53 10.80
N THR A 758 -45.41 -15.77 11.28
CA THR A 758 -46.52 -16.69 11.53
C THR A 758 -47.06 -16.63 12.98
N GLY A 759 -46.23 -16.20 13.95
CA GLY A 759 -46.58 -16.26 15.36
C GLY A 759 -46.64 -17.68 15.96
N VAL A 760 -46.03 -18.70 15.28
CA VAL A 760 -46.01 -20.08 15.73
C VAL A 760 -44.77 -20.35 16.60
N GLU A 761 -44.99 -20.88 17.80
CA GLU A 761 -43.97 -21.15 18.80
C GLU A 761 -42.88 -22.09 18.34
N ASP A 762 -43.26 -23.18 17.63
CA ASP A 762 -42.32 -24.22 17.21
C ASP A 762 -41.20 -23.66 16.33
N HIS A 763 -41.46 -22.60 15.56
CA HIS A 763 -40.41 -21.97 14.74
C HIS A 763 -39.33 -21.24 15.55
N TYR A 764 -39.72 -20.69 16.71
CA TYR A 764 -38.71 -20.09 17.61
C TYR A 764 -37.85 -21.17 18.30
N ARG A 765 -38.46 -22.33 18.64
CA ARG A 765 -37.74 -23.46 19.20
C ARG A 765 -36.76 -24.05 18.17
N GLU A 766 -37.24 -24.26 16.93
CA GLU A 766 -36.46 -24.69 15.79
C GLU A 766 -35.24 -23.76 15.56
N ALA A 767 -35.46 -22.42 15.64
CA ALA A 767 -34.39 -21.45 15.51
C ALA A 767 -33.31 -21.61 16.59
N LEU A 768 -33.74 -21.77 17.86
CA LEU A 768 -32.78 -21.97 18.95
C LEU A 768 -32.02 -23.27 18.84
N GLU A 769 -32.63 -24.35 18.34
CA GLU A 769 -31.96 -25.62 18.11
C GLU A 769 -30.90 -25.50 17.03
N HIS A 770 -31.21 -24.89 15.88
CA HIS A 770 -30.25 -24.72 14.78
C HIS A 770 -29.10 -23.76 15.14
N LEU A 771 -29.36 -22.71 15.92
CA LEU A 771 -28.35 -21.71 16.22
C LEU A 771 -27.49 -22.05 17.45
N ARG A 772 -27.83 -23.06 18.25
CA ARG A 772 -27.17 -23.41 19.50
C ARG A 772 -25.68 -23.66 19.33
N ASP A 773 -25.31 -24.44 18.32
CA ASP A 773 -23.95 -24.90 18.09
C ASP A 773 -23.23 -24.07 16.99
N THR A 774 -23.78 -22.93 16.60
CA THR A 774 -23.14 -22.02 15.65
C THR A 774 -22.20 -21.06 16.37
N PRO A 775 -21.10 -20.66 15.76
CA PRO A 775 -20.17 -19.67 16.35
C PRO A 775 -20.76 -18.26 16.39
N LEU A 776 -21.98 -18.05 15.85
CA LEU A 776 -22.60 -16.74 15.67
C LEU A 776 -23.49 -16.38 16.84
N LEU A 777 -22.89 -16.18 18.02
CA LEU A 777 -23.52 -15.85 19.28
C LEU A 777 -24.57 -14.71 19.18
N PRO A 778 -24.36 -13.60 18.43
CA PRO A 778 -25.38 -12.55 18.30
C PRO A 778 -26.71 -13.04 17.73
N TYR A 779 -26.70 -13.93 16.76
CA TYR A 779 -27.92 -14.46 16.13
C TYR A 779 -28.65 -15.45 17.06
N HIS A 780 -27.90 -16.28 17.79
CA HIS A 780 -28.47 -17.15 18.82
C HIS A 780 -29.13 -16.31 19.94
N ALA A 781 -28.42 -15.30 20.43
CA ALA A 781 -28.93 -14.38 21.44
C ALA A 781 -30.20 -13.62 20.95
N ARG A 782 -30.20 -13.23 19.65
CA ARG A 782 -31.33 -12.55 19.03
C ARG A 782 -32.56 -13.52 18.88
N ALA A 783 -32.33 -14.79 18.57
CA ALA A 783 -33.42 -15.78 18.58
C ALA A 783 -34.07 -15.89 19.97
N HIS A 784 -33.29 -15.91 21.04
CA HIS A 784 -33.78 -15.82 22.40
C HIS A 784 -34.60 -14.53 22.69
N LEU A 785 -34.09 -13.38 22.20
CA LEU A 785 -34.75 -12.09 22.34
C LEU A 785 -36.15 -12.11 21.66
N LEU A 786 -36.18 -12.51 20.38
CA LEU A 786 -37.40 -12.53 19.59
C LEU A 786 -38.44 -13.51 20.13
N TYR A 787 -37.99 -14.69 20.60
CA TYR A 787 -38.86 -15.67 21.27
C TYR A 787 -39.39 -15.13 22.61
N GLY A 788 -38.55 -14.52 23.41
CA GLY A 788 -38.96 -13.90 24.68
C GLY A 788 -39.94 -12.76 24.48
N GLU A 789 -39.80 -11.92 23.45
CA GLU A 789 -40.76 -10.88 23.09
C GLU A 789 -42.12 -11.47 22.65
N TRP A 790 -42.09 -12.57 21.88
CA TRP A 790 -43.29 -13.26 21.47
C TRP A 790 -44.00 -13.85 22.67
N LEU A 791 -43.30 -14.58 23.57
CA LEU A 791 -43.88 -15.16 24.81
C LEU A 791 -44.51 -14.10 25.72
N ARG A 792 -43.89 -12.90 25.80
CA ARG A 792 -44.48 -11.79 26.55
C ARG A 792 -45.80 -11.32 25.96
N ARG A 793 -45.92 -11.26 24.63
CA ARG A 793 -47.17 -10.87 23.94
C ARG A 793 -48.24 -11.92 24.13
N GLU A 794 -47.87 -13.20 24.20
CA GLU A 794 -48.77 -14.31 24.52
C GLU A 794 -49.13 -14.39 26.03
N GLY A 795 -48.69 -13.46 26.86
CA GLY A 795 -48.98 -13.44 28.28
C GLY A 795 -48.14 -14.39 29.15
N ARG A 796 -47.24 -15.16 28.58
CA ARG A 796 -46.35 -16.16 29.23
C ARG A 796 -45.13 -15.51 29.86
N ARG A 797 -45.37 -14.66 30.84
CA ARG A 797 -44.34 -13.82 31.45
C ARG A 797 -43.20 -14.60 32.10
N LYS A 798 -43.44 -15.78 32.68
CA LYS A 798 -42.40 -16.60 33.33
C LYS A 798 -41.40 -17.11 32.28
N ASP A 799 -41.90 -17.71 31.23
CA ASP A 799 -41.09 -18.29 30.16
C ASP A 799 -40.36 -17.18 29.36
N SER A 800 -41.06 -16.07 29.11
CA SER A 800 -40.51 -14.87 28.50
C SER A 800 -39.28 -14.35 29.26
N ARG A 801 -39.30 -14.30 30.58
CA ARG A 801 -38.19 -13.85 31.42
C ARG A 801 -36.95 -14.73 31.26
N GLU A 802 -37.09 -16.02 31.14
CA GLU A 802 -35.99 -16.96 30.95
C GLU A 802 -35.25 -16.63 29.67
N HIS A 803 -35.98 -16.56 28.54
CA HIS A 803 -35.35 -16.25 27.25
C HIS A 803 -34.81 -14.82 27.16
N LEU A 804 -35.50 -13.81 27.66
CA LEU A 804 -35.06 -12.43 27.68
C LEU A 804 -33.81 -12.23 28.55
N ARG A 805 -33.70 -12.96 29.68
CA ARG A 805 -32.51 -12.92 30.56
C ARG A 805 -31.30 -13.55 29.84
N THR A 806 -31.49 -14.70 29.18
CA THR A 806 -30.46 -15.34 28.37
C THR A 806 -29.98 -14.41 27.25
N ALA A 807 -30.92 -13.81 26.52
CA ALA A 807 -30.61 -12.84 25.47
C ALA A 807 -29.80 -11.67 26.02
N HIS A 808 -30.26 -11.05 27.12
CA HIS A 808 -29.59 -9.91 27.72
C HIS A 808 -28.16 -10.27 28.21
N GLN A 809 -28.00 -11.43 28.87
CA GLN A 809 -26.70 -11.88 29.33
C GLN A 809 -25.70 -12.12 28.17
N LEU A 810 -26.14 -12.80 27.12
CA LEU A 810 -25.29 -13.07 25.95
C LEU A 810 -24.93 -11.77 25.20
N LEU A 811 -25.90 -10.90 24.95
CA LEU A 811 -25.72 -9.65 24.22
C LEU A 811 -24.88 -8.65 25.01
N ALA A 812 -25.12 -8.49 26.32
CA ALA A 812 -24.35 -7.60 27.18
C ALA A 812 -22.93 -8.11 27.39
N GLY A 813 -22.79 -9.44 27.56
CA GLY A 813 -21.46 -10.07 27.69
C GLY A 813 -20.57 -9.88 26.44
N ALA A 814 -21.18 -9.84 25.24
CA ALA A 814 -20.50 -9.59 24.00
C ALA A 814 -20.35 -8.08 23.64
N GLY A 815 -20.91 -7.17 24.46
CA GLY A 815 -20.82 -5.73 24.19
C GLY A 815 -21.75 -5.21 23.09
N LEU A 816 -22.83 -5.92 22.79
CA LEU A 816 -23.81 -5.58 21.75
C LEU A 816 -24.91 -4.68 22.36
N GLU A 817 -24.58 -3.41 22.58
CA GLU A 817 -25.32 -2.49 23.45
C GLU A 817 -26.77 -2.23 23.00
N ALA A 818 -27.04 -2.08 21.69
CA ALA A 818 -28.38 -1.81 21.19
C ALA A 818 -29.32 -2.98 21.48
N PHE A 819 -28.96 -4.20 21.09
CA PHE A 819 -29.76 -5.40 21.31
C PHE A 819 -29.83 -5.77 22.81
N ALA A 820 -28.77 -5.57 23.59
CA ALA A 820 -28.78 -5.76 25.04
C ALA A 820 -29.72 -4.78 25.73
N GLY A 821 -29.75 -3.52 25.32
CA GLY A 821 -30.67 -2.51 25.78
C GLY A 821 -32.13 -2.90 25.49
N ARG A 822 -32.42 -3.34 24.25
CA ARG A 822 -33.73 -3.84 23.84
C ARG A 822 -34.17 -5.04 24.69
N ALA A 823 -33.29 -6.00 24.98
CA ALA A 823 -33.58 -7.14 25.85
C ALA A 823 -33.86 -6.71 27.27
N ALA A 824 -33.11 -5.73 27.80
CA ALA A 824 -33.35 -5.15 29.13
C ALA A 824 -34.68 -4.41 29.23
N ASP A 825 -35.06 -3.68 28.17
CA ASP A 825 -36.36 -2.98 28.11
C ASP A 825 -37.53 -3.97 28.13
N GLU A 826 -37.43 -5.05 27.39
CA GLU A 826 -38.40 -6.13 27.37
C GLU A 826 -38.49 -6.86 28.72
N LEU A 827 -37.36 -7.11 29.41
CA LEU A 827 -37.30 -7.66 30.79
C LEU A 827 -38.03 -6.73 31.76
N ARG A 828 -37.76 -5.42 31.70
CA ARG A 828 -38.46 -4.43 32.55
C ARG A 828 -39.95 -4.42 32.29
N ALA A 829 -40.40 -4.58 31.05
CA ALA A 829 -41.80 -4.70 30.68
C ALA A 829 -42.50 -5.94 31.29
N THR A 830 -41.71 -7.00 31.61
CA THR A 830 -42.22 -8.15 32.37
C THR A 830 -42.29 -7.92 33.89
N GLY A 831 -41.79 -6.77 34.42
CA GLY A 831 -41.70 -6.45 35.83
C GLY A 831 -40.40 -6.93 36.52
N GLU A 832 -39.38 -7.35 35.75
CA GLU A 832 -38.07 -7.73 36.31
C GLU A 832 -37.13 -6.52 36.34
N LYS A 833 -36.37 -6.36 37.46
CA LYS A 833 -35.35 -5.31 37.58
C LYS A 833 -34.07 -5.80 36.95
N THR A 834 -33.60 -5.13 35.92
CA THR A 834 -32.28 -5.36 35.32
C THR A 834 -31.25 -4.48 36.06
N GLY A 835 -30.13 -5.06 36.50
CA GLY A 835 -29.00 -4.27 37.03
C GLY A 835 -28.39 -3.42 35.91
N SER A 836 -27.93 -2.20 36.23
CA SER A 836 -27.21 -1.36 35.27
C SER A 836 -25.92 -2.07 34.82
N PRO A 837 -25.59 -2.12 33.53
CA PRO A 837 -24.31 -2.66 33.07
C PRO A 837 -23.17 -1.77 33.61
N SER A 838 -22.22 -2.37 34.35
CA SER A 838 -20.98 -1.70 34.70
C SER A 838 -20.20 -1.43 33.40
N GLY A 839 -19.97 -0.16 33.08
CA GLY A 839 -19.16 0.23 31.94
C GLY A 839 -17.81 -0.49 31.97
N HIS A 840 -17.46 -1.17 30.89
CA HIS A 840 -16.21 -1.90 30.83
C HIS A 840 -15.05 -0.89 30.69
N ALA A 841 -13.98 -1.07 31.44
CA ALA A 841 -12.78 -0.22 31.40
C ALA A 841 -12.17 -0.13 29.97
N TYR A 842 -12.51 -1.08 29.09
CA TYR A 842 -12.13 -1.10 27.67
C TYR A 842 -12.78 -0.01 26.81
N ASP A 843 -13.90 0.54 27.24
CA ASP A 843 -14.59 1.60 26.51
C ASP A 843 -13.77 2.88 26.35
N GLN A 844 -12.69 3.00 27.13
CA GLN A 844 -11.75 4.13 27.11
C GLN A 844 -10.55 3.90 26.17
N LEU A 845 -10.34 2.66 25.69
CA LEU A 845 -9.21 2.34 24.82
C LEU A 845 -9.59 2.57 23.34
N THR A 846 -8.62 3.09 22.57
CA THR A 846 -8.74 3.12 21.11
C THR A 846 -8.58 1.70 20.54
N MET A 847 -9.00 1.47 19.31
CA MET A 847 -8.85 0.18 18.62
C MET A 847 -7.40 -0.33 18.65
N GLN A 848 -6.44 0.56 18.39
CA GLN A 848 -5.02 0.24 18.44
C GLN A 848 -4.53 -0.11 19.85
N GLU A 849 -5.01 0.61 20.86
CA GLU A 849 -4.66 0.32 22.27
C GLU A 849 -5.24 -1.03 22.73
N VAL A 850 -6.45 -1.39 22.33
CA VAL A 850 -7.05 -2.72 22.58
C VAL A 850 -6.18 -3.81 21.98
N HIS A 851 -5.74 -3.63 20.73
CA HIS A 851 -4.92 -4.61 20.05
C HIS A 851 -3.54 -4.80 20.69
N ILE A 852 -2.88 -3.70 21.06
CA ILE A 852 -1.61 -3.74 21.80
C ILE A 852 -1.80 -4.44 23.17
N ALA A 853 -2.86 -4.09 23.89
CA ALA A 853 -3.17 -4.70 25.20
C ALA A 853 -3.36 -6.22 25.08
N ARG A 854 -4.08 -6.68 24.05
CA ARG A 854 -4.32 -8.10 23.77
C ARG A 854 -3.04 -8.86 23.45
N LEU A 855 -2.21 -8.35 22.53
CA LEU A 855 -0.92 -8.97 22.18
C LEU A 855 0.01 -9.08 23.40
N VAL A 856 0.03 -8.06 24.25
CA VAL A 856 0.83 -8.08 25.48
C VAL A 856 0.24 -9.04 26.53
N ALA A 857 -1.08 -9.14 26.61
CA ALA A 857 -1.75 -10.10 27.51
C ALA A 857 -1.46 -11.55 27.13
N THR A 858 -1.32 -11.88 25.83
CA THR A 858 -0.88 -13.20 25.36
C THR A 858 0.62 -13.48 25.55
N GLY A 859 1.37 -12.51 26.05
CA GLY A 859 2.80 -12.66 26.40
C GLY A 859 3.77 -12.10 25.37
N ALA A 860 3.29 -11.46 24.30
CA ALA A 860 4.15 -10.87 23.28
C ALA A 860 5.04 -9.75 23.88
N THR A 861 6.31 -9.73 23.47
CA THR A 861 7.27 -8.66 23.81
C THR A 861 6.95 -7.36 23.04
N SER A 862 7.48 -6.22 23.45
CA SER A 862 7.32 -4.96 22.69
C SER A 862 7.87 -5.08 21.27
N ASN A 863 8.93 -5.85 21.05
CA ASN A 863 9.48 -6.09 19.72
C ASN A 863 8.53 -6.93 18.84
N GLU A 864 7.93 -7.99 19.38
CA GLU A 864 6.96 -8.81 18.67
C GLU A 864 5.67 -8.06 18.36
N VAL A 865 5.19 -7.25 19.31
CA VAL A 865 4.03 -6.35 19.10
C VAL A 865 4.35 -5.32 18.01
N ALA A 866 5.54 -4.70 18.10
CA ALA A 866 6.01 -3.73 17.12
C ALA A 866 6.08 -4.34 15.71
N ALA A 867 6.63 -5.55 15.59
CA ALA A 867 6.69 -6.27 14.32
C ALA A 867 5.31 -6.59 13.74
N ARG A 868 4.35 -6.97 14.61
CA ARG A 868 2.97 -7.27 14.18
C ARG A 868 2.16 -6.04 13.79
N LEU A 869 2.37 -4.90 14.46
CA LEU A 869 1.60 -3.67 14.27
C LEU A 869 2.33 -2.65 13.42
N PHE A 870 3.48 -3.02 12.87
CA PHE A 870 4.31 -2.13 12.02
C PHE A 870 4.67 -0.80 12.70
N LEU A 871 4.95 -0.89 14.01
CA LEU A 871 5.34 0.22 14.87
C LEU A 871 6.79 0.04 15.32
N SER A 872 7.37 1.10 15.91
CA SER A 872 8.61 0.92 16.65
C SER A 872 8.33 0.30 18.04
N PRO A 873 9.27 -0.47 18.61
CA PRO A 873 9.12 -0.98 19.98
C PRO A 873 8.84 0.11 21.01
N ARG A 874 9.38 1.29 20.81
CA ARG A 874 9.22 2.46 21.67
C ARG A 874 7.83 3.09 21.54
N THR A 875 7.25 3.09 20.34
CA THR A 875 5.86 3.49 20.12
C THR A 875 4.90 2.54 20.86
N VAL A 876 5.18 1.24 20.83
CA VAL A 876 4.41 0.24 21.61
C VAL A 876 4.49 0.53 23.11
N GLU A 877 5.66 0.88 23.64
CA GLU A 877 5.83 1.25 25.04
C GLU A 877 5.10 2.54 25.41
N ALA A 878 5.03 3.52 24.50
CA ALA A 878 4.25 4.74 24.69
C ALA A 878 2.74 4.42 24.77
N HIS A 879 2.24 3.57 23.87
CA HIS A 879 0.86 3.08 23.94
C HIS A 879 0.58 2.31 25.23
N LEU A 880 1.49 1.44 25.67
CA LEU A 880 1.34 0.69 26.93
C LEU A 880 1.22 1.61 28.13
N ARG A 881 1.99 2.70 28.21
CA ARG A 881 1.85 3.70 29.27
C ARG A 881 0.46 4.33 29.27
N ASN A 882 -0.09 4.65 28.10
CA ASN A 882 -1.44 5.19 27.97
C ASN A 882 -2.51 4.16 28.35
N ILE A 883 -2.36 2.91 27.92
CA ILE A 883 -3.23 1.78 28.27
C ILE A 883 -3.26 1.57 29.78
N PHE A 884 -2.10 1.53 30.42
CA PHE A 884 -1.99 1.35 31.88
C PHE A 884 -2.70 2.47 32.64
N ARG A 885 -2.53 3.71 32.19
CA ARG A 885 -3.21 4.88 32.78
C ARG A 885 -4.73 4.78 32.61
N LYS A 886 -5.22 4.41 31.42
CA LYS A 886 -6.67 4.30 31.11
C LYS A 886 -7.33 3.15 31.85
N LEU A 887 -6.62 2.03 32.03
CA LEU A 887 -7.12 0.85 32.74
C LEU A 887 -6.87 0.86 34.24
N GLY A 888 -6.15 1.88 34.77
CA GLY A 888 -5.79 1.96 36.19
C GLY A 888 -4.85 0.85 36.65
N ILE A 889 -4.00 0.30 35.78
CA ILE A 889 -3.03 -0.76 36.05
C ILE A 889 -1.60 -0.21 35.99
N SER A 890 -0.64 -0.91 36.62
CA SER A 890 0.74 -0.44 36.71
C SER A 890 1.76 -1.38 36.02
N SER A 891 1.34 -2.52 35.51
CA SER A 891 2.28 -3.49 34.94
C SER A 891 1.68 -4.37 33.85
N ARG A 892 2.55 -4.86 32.93
CA ARG A 892 2.20 -5.84 31.89
C ARG A 892 1.56 -7.11 32.47
N ARG A 893 1.99 -7.52 33.68
CA ARG A 893 1.47 -8.73 34.33
C ARG A 893 -0.01 -8.61 34.69
N GLN A 894 -0.48 -7.39 34.97
CA GLN A 894 -1.89 -7.13 35.27
C GLN A 894 -2.77 -7.18 34.02
N LEU A 895 -2.23 -6.95 32.81
CA LEU A 895 -2.96 -7.18 31.56
C LEU A 895 -3.27 -8.67 31.34
N LYS A 896 -2.36 -9.59 31.74
CA LYS A 896 -2.60 -11.04 31.66
C LYS A 896 -3.75 -11.53 32.56
N ASN A 897 -4.04 -10.78 33.60
CA ASN A 897 -5.10 -11.14 34.54
C ASN A 897 -6.46 -10.53 34.19
N GLN A 898 -6.56 -9.92 32.99
CA GLN A 898 -7.81 -9.36 32.50
C GLN A 898 -8.56 -10.42 31.63
N PRO A 899 -9.63 -11.06 32.14
CA PRO A 899 -10.27 -12.22 31.48
C PRO A 899 -10.72 -11.92 30.04
N HIS A 900 -11.15 -10.69 29.80
CA HIS A 900 -11.68 -10.26 28.49
C HIS A 900 -10.61 -10.04 27.38
N LEU A 901 -9.31 -10.05 27.74
CA LEU A 901 -8.22 -10.02 26.77
C LEU A 901 -7.74 -11.43 26.35
N LEU A 902 -8.12 -12.46 27.11
CA LEU A 902 -7.58 -13.81 27.01
C LEU A 902 -8.55 -14.84 26.41
N THR A 903 -9.71 -14.47 25.95
CA THR A 903 -10.77 -15.37 25.50
C THR A 903 -10.46 -16.18 24.21
N ASP A 904 -9.19 -16.35 23.84
CA ASP A 904 -8.76 -17.12 22.65
C ASP A 904 -7.99 -18.42 22.96
N GLN A 905 -8.06 -18.98 24.18
CA GLN A 905 -7.35 -20.26 24.47
C GLN A 905 -8.29 -21.41 24.86
N ALA A 906 -9.45 -21.52 24.21
CA ALA A 906 -10.26 -22.72 24.32
C ALA A 906 -11.07 -22.96 23.05
N SER A 907 -10.41 -23.51 22.01
CA SER A 907 -10.91 -24.50 21.04
C SER A 907 -9.89 -24.71 19.92
#